data_6eebe591f9f52f854229fc6fc5c7e0ab
#
_entry.id   6eebe591f9f52f854229fc6fc5c7e0ab
#
_cell.length_a   1.000
_cell.length_b   1.000
_cell.length_c   1.000
_cell.angle_alpha   90.00
_cell.angle_beta   90.00
_cell.angle_gamma   90.00
#
_symmetry.space_group_name_H-M   'P 1'
#
loop_
_entity.id
_entity.type
_entity.pdbx_description
1 polymer ?
#
loop_
_entity_poly.entity_id
_entity_poly.type
_entity_poly.pdbx_seq_one_letter_code
_entity_poly.pdbx_strand_id
1 'polypeptide(L)'
;MDFKKFMVLFLCILLFASCSDNNVVKEPEPVEEPEVIEEDNIPTAWNLSMEEFRVDVPFSVPDVIPVVEKYEVNEDLSNLVNAGQYAGFTDKQLKSIYEDGFVVLKPSYEYLKMHHLYEYPMYKESPVFITVDSALHLYHIFYGNSLKLLEVSSLYDKLQSLSKNMLIESLNAYNDSKYANLKEELKFAAAYFLTGAKLIDEDLEGIVVPEEIAVLSDDEIKLIDEAFDFARSPIFGKDLDYSQFTVRGHYTGNEELGQYFKTMMWYGLSGFPIFDESKSKPVLDMDSLTKSMIITCLLLRNEDSFDDFENIYTATALYTGMSDDLGIFEIRDLITKVYGQNPDLNKFKDNSYYDKLLGEALLLPEPKIQHKYSSVSTPAGRQFRLMGQRYSFDAEVMQALIEPIIRPIPSGLDVIASFGSKRAEELLDTYYKPKEDWDKYEENLNLMRKKQTEITDDEWKSDLYKGWLWSIKSSAVSFEDKEGMPHFMRNEKWTDKNIHTALGSYAELKHDSILYMKQSGAEMGGGPEPIIPYNYVEPNVEVYAKLKWLAENTKAQLQERNMLKDEIGLVLDQIIDIQDTLMNVSVKELTNQDITDEENLKLYRYGGLIDSVIQIMQMNLMRNDVDTSNDFTTALIADVSTIAPNDLFPKGTYLEIGNGLPCEIYVVCQTNGKTYLARGALFNYYEFLSDKRLTNHEWQTLVGVKRMAMVYDEEKNIHVPMDIYDEDGNRILEEDEYDFENIMIIGPSENMVPKPAWTESFISQEENKVTIKDISISWE
;
A
#
# COMPACT_ATOMS: atom_id res chain seq x y z
N MET A 1 -45.12 -21.48 -29.96
CA MET A 1 -46.10 -20.65 -30.70
C MET A 1 -45.43 -19.30 -30.89
N ASP A 2 -44.74 -19.11 -31.98
CA ASP A 2 -45.20 -18.54 -33.28
C ASP A 2 -45.80 -17.11 -33.12
N PHE A 3 -45.16 -16.11 -33.73
CA PHE A 3 -45.37 -15.56 -35.03
C PHE A 3 -44.61 -14.22 -35.20
N LYS A 4 -43.60 -14.15 -36.05
CA LYS A 4 -43.49 -13.58 -37.38
C LYS A 4 -43.52 -12.05 -37.50
N LYS A 5 -42.38 -11.56 -38.03
CA LYS A 5 -42.13 -10.65 -39.18
C LYS A 5 -43.30 -9.73 -39.63
N PHE A 6 -42.92 -8.44 -39.80
CA PHE A 6 -43.30 -7.76 -41.07
C PHE A 6 -42.33 -6.63 -41.42
N MET A 7 -41.83 -6.71 -42.66
CA MET A 7 -41.01 -5.78 -43.40
C MET A 7 -41.96 -4.93 -44.28
N VAL A 8 -41.83 -3.61 -44.29
CA VAL A 8 -42.46 -2.79 -45.31
C VAL A 8 -41.46 -1.83 -45.95
N LEU A 9 -41.18 -2.12 -47.20
CA LEU A 9 -40.52 -1.32 -48.20
C LEU A 9 -41.52 -0.31 -48.75
N PHE A 10 -41.18 1.00 -48.91
CA PHE A 10 -41.94 1.87 -49.78
C PHE A 10 -41.00 2.73 -50.67
N LEU A 11 -41.07 2.44 -51.91
CA LEU A 11 -40.50 3.14 -53.05
C LEU A 11 -41.56 4.14 -53.53
N CYS A 12 -41.17 5.39 -53.83
CA CYS A 12 -41.91 6.24 -54.77
C CYS A 12 -41.02 7.19 -55.52
N ILE A 13 -41.24 7.21 -56.79
CA ILE A 13 -40.52 7.75 -57.91
C ILE A 13 -41.17 9.07 -58.36
N LEU A 14 -40.34 10.04 -58.72
CA LEU A 14 -40.45 11.08 -59.77
C LEU A 14 -41.64 12.07 -59.78
N LEU A 15 -41.30 13.34 -59.98
CA LEU A 15 -41.65 14.10 -61.13
C LEU A 15 -40.90 15.44 -61.30
N PHE A 16 -40.55 15.76 -62.49
CA PHE A 16 -39.78 16.91 -62.98
C PHE A 16 -40.54 18.25 -62.91
N ALA A 17 -39.79 19.33 -62.79
CA ALA A 17 -40.02 20.52 -63.65
C ALA A 17 -38.75 21.41 -63.65
N SER A 18 -38.36 21.78 -64.83
CA SER A 18 -37.25 22.60 -65.33
C SER A 18 -37.45 24.08 -65.03
N CYS A 19 -36.37 24.80 -64.71
CA CYS A 19 -36.09 26.12 -65.29
C CYS A 19 -34.56 26.43 -65.17
N SER A 20 -34.00 26.90 -66.24
CA SER A 20 -32.61 27.26 -66.41
C SER A 20 -32.22 28.56 -65.74
N ASP A 21 -31.02 28.63 -65.18
CA ASP A 21 -30.17 29.81 -65.31
C ASP A 21 -28.68 29.39 -65.07
N ASN A 22 -27.83 29.89 -65.96
CA ASN A 22 -26.41 29.65 -66.03
C ASN A 22 -25.64 30.37 -64.93
N ASN A 23 -25.04 29.65 -63.97
CA ASN A 23 -23.84 30.12 -63.31
C ASN A 23 -22.87 28.96 -63.19
N VAL A 24 -21.68 29.13 -63.70
CA VAL A 24 -20.55 28.20 -63.68
C VAL A 24 -20.06 28.14 -62.27
N VAL A 25 -20.41 27.09 -61.54
CA VAL A 25 -19.79 26.70 -60.24
C VAL A 25 -18.65 25.77 -60.60
N LYS A 26 -17.42 26.13 -60.21
CA LYS A 26 -16.25 25.23 -60.20
C LYS A 26 -16.58 23.97 -59.39
N GLU A 27 -16.36 22.81 -59.94
CA GLU A 27 -16.33 21.55 -59.23
C GLU A 27 -15.31 21.65 -58.09
N PRO A 28 -15.66 21.20 -56.86
CA PRO A 28 -14.66 21.02 -55.84
C PRO A 28 -13.70 19.90 -56.24
N GLU A 29 -12.42 20.10 -56.00
CA GLU A 29 -11.39 19.07 -56.15
C GLU A 29 -11.79 17.84 -55.33
N PRO A 30 -11.52 16.61 -55.80
CA PRO A 30 -11.83 15.40 -55.05
C PRO A 30 -11.09 15.45 -53.72
N VAL A 31 -11.83 15.39 -52.63
CA VAL A 31 -11.26 15.10 -51.31
C VAL A 31 -10.61 13.74 -51.44
N GLU A 32 -9.30 13.68 -51.26
CA GLU A 32 -8.60 12.39 -51.09
C GLU A 32 -9.29 11.60 -50.00
N GLU A 33 -9.85 10.45 -50.36
CA GLU A 33 -10.32 9.47 -49.39
C GLU A 33 -9.12 9.12 -48.47
N PRO A 34 -9.32 9.04 -47.11
CA PRO A 34 -8.24 8.63 -46.26
C PRO A 34 -7.74 7.26 -46.72
N GLU A 35 -6.41 7.14 -46.88
CA GLU A 35 -5.77 5.87 -47.22
C GLU A 35 -6.32 4.80 -46.29
N VAL A 36 -6.98 3.81 -46.85
CA VAL A 36 -7.38 2.60 -46.13
C VAL A 36 -6.10 1.87 -45.79
N ILE A 37 -5.66 1.99 -44.55
CA ILE A 37 -4.59 1.16 -43.98
C ILE A 37 -5.12 -0.28 -44.07
N GLU A 38 -4.42 -1.16 -44.74
CA GLU A 38 -4.75 -2.58 -44.78
C GLU A 38 -4.82 -3.09 -43.32
N GLU A 39 -5.94 -3.70 -42.92
CA GLU A 39 -6.22 -4.23 -41.58
C GLU A 39 -5.13 -5.21 -41.06
N ASP A 40 -4.31 -5.76 -41.96
CA ASP A 40 -3.24 -6.72 -41.67
C ASP A 40 -1.98 -6.11 -41.00
N ASN A 41 -1.91 -4.80 -40.74
CA ASN A 41 -0.75 -4.11 -40.18
C ASN A 41 -1.00 -3.41 -38.83
N ILE A 42 -2.12 -3.68 -38.18
CA ILE A 42 -2.41 -3.11 -36.84
C ILE A 42 -1.91 -4.09 -35.78
N PRO A 43 -0.95 -3.70 -34.92
CA PRO A 43 -0.48 -4.56 -33.81
C PRO A 43 -1.63 -4.96 -32.90
N THR A 44 -1.63 -6.19 -32.40
CA THR A 44 -2.67 -6.76 -31.53
C THR A 44 -2.92 -5.87 -30.30
N ALA A 45 -1.86 -5.33 -29.71
CA ALA A 45 -1.90 -4.46 -28.53
C ALA A 45 -2.74 -3.17 -28.69
N TRP A 46 -3.00 -2.69 -29.94
CA TRP A 46 -3.89 -1.53 -30.17
C TRP A 46 -5.36 -1.80 -29.79
N ASN A 47 -5.77 -3.05 -29.72
CA ASN A 47 -7.15 -3.46 -29.47
C ASN A 47 -7.36 -4.06 -28.07
N LEU A 48 -6.31 -4.15 -27.25
CA LEU A 48 -6.39 -4.72 -25.90
C LEU A 48 -6.96 -3.72 -24.87
N SER A 49 -7.61 -4.25 -23.87
CA SER A 49 -8.19 -3.50 -22.74
C SER A 49 -7.81 -4.18 -21.42
N MET A 50 -7.53 -3.39 -20.39
CA MET A 50 -7.19 -3.91 -19.05
C MET A 50 -8.40 -4.45 -18.27
N GLU A 51 -9.63 -4.27 -18.73
CA GLU A 51 -10.84 -4.64 -17.99
C GLU A 51 -11.11 -6.17 -17.98
N GLU A 52 -10.47 -6.92 -18.87
CA GLU A 52 -10.73 -8.34 -19.10
C GLU A 52 -10.15 -9.30 -18.03
N PHE A 53 -9.48 -8.76 -16.98
CA PHE A 53 -8.76 -9.57 -15.98
C PHE A 53 -9.40 -9.57 -14.58
N ARG A 54 -10.69 -9.28 -14.42
CA ARG A 54 -11.34 -9.26 -13.11
C ARG A 54 -12.13 -10.52 -12.86
N VAL A 55 -11.80 -11.23 -11.77
CA VAL A 55 -12.62 -12.29 -11.20
C VAL A 55 -13.52 -11.70 -10.12
N ASP A 56 -14.82 -11.91 -10.23
CA ASP A 56 -15.78 -11.50 -9.19
C ASP A 56 -15.82 -12.56 -8.07
N VAL A 57 -15.36 -12.19 -6.87
CA VAL A 57 -15.38 -13.04 -5.68
C VAL A 57 -16.53 -12.58 -4.78
N PRO A 58 -17.50 -13.46 -4.46
CA PRO A 58 -18.64 -13.11 -3.63
C PRO A 58 -18.20 -12.63 -2.24
N PHE A 59 -18.83 -11.56 -1.76
CA PHE A 59 -18.63 -11.02 -0.42
C PHE A 59 -19.94 -11.00 0.37
N SER A 60 -19.87 -11.45 1.63
CA SER A 60 -21.01 -11.35 2.56
C SER A 60 -20.52 -11.25 4.00
N VAL A 61 -21.25 -10.49 4.80
CA VAL A 61 -21.06 -10.40 6.26
C VAL A 61 -22.24 -11.07 6.94
N PRO A 62 -22.04 -11.98 7.91
CA PRO A 62 -23.11 -12.53 8.71
C PRO A 62 -23.92 -11.43 9.42
N ASP A 63 -25.25 -11.49 9.32
CA ASP A 63 -26.13 -10.59 10.09
C ASP A 63 -26.24 -11.08 11.53
N VAL A 64 -25.71 -10.29 12.48
CA VAL A 64 -25.64 -10.66 13.89
C VAL A 64 -26.26 -9.58 14.77
N ILE A 65 -27.24 -10.01 15.59
CA ILE A 65 -27.77 -9.18 16.68
C ILE A 65 -27.10 -9.60 17.97
N PRO A 66 -26.21 -8.79 18.56
CA PRO A 66 -25.53 -9.13 19.79
C PRO A 66 -26.51 -9.28 20.96
N VAL A 67 -26.28 -10.30 21.80
CA VAL A 67 -27.12 -10.61 22.97
C VAL A 67 -26.30 -10.96 24.20
N VAL A 68 -25.04 -10.49 24.27
CA VAL A 68 -24.16 -10.74 25.43
C VAL A 68 -24.74 -10.11 26.69
N GLU A 69 -24.91 -10.92 27.74
CA GLU A 69 -25.40 -10.45 29.03
C GLU A 69 -24.33 -9.60 29.72
N LYS A 70 -24.79 -8.57 30.44
CA LYS A 70 -23.88 -7.74 31.23
C LYS A 70 -23.35 -8.54 32.43
N TYR A 71 -22.04 -8.57 32.58
CA TYR A 71 -21.37 -9.16 33.76
C TYR A 71 -20.65 -8.07 34.58
N GLU A 72 -20.43 -8.35 35.85
CA GLU A 72 -19.71 -7.46 36.75
C GLU A 72 -18.31 -8.04 37.06
N VAL A 73 -17.34 -7.14 37.25
CA VAL A 73 -15.97 -7.48 37.65
C VAL A 73 -15.76 -6.93 39.06
N ASN A 74 -15.33 -7.78 40.01
CA ASN A 74 -15.04 -7.34 41.35
C ASN A 74 -13.72 -6.52 41.38
N GLU A 75 -13.63 -5.50 42.24
CA GLU A 75 -12.43 -4.67 42.40
C GLU A 75 -11.17 -5.48 42.70
N ASP A 76 -11.31 -6.60 43.44
CA ASP A 76 -10.23 -7.52 43.77
C ASP A 76 -10.06 -8.68 42.75
N LEU A 77 -10.80 -8.66 41.68
CA LEU A 77 -10.86 -9.68 40.63
C LEU A 77 -11.25 -11.09 41.14
N SER A 78 -11.79 -11.21 42.36
CA SER A 78 -12.08 -12.50 43.03
C SER A 78 -13.10 -13.37 42.28
N ASN A 79 -13.90 -12.79 41.42
CA ASN A 79 -14.86 -13.52 40.56
C ASN A 79 -14.29 -14.01 39.24
N LEU A 80 -13.00 -13.75 38.93
CA LEU A 80 -12.33 -14.31 37.78
C LEU A 80 -11.71 -15.66 38.10
N VAL A 81 -12.00 -16.71 37.32
CA VAL A 81 -11.52 -18.08 37.62
C VAL A 81 -9.99 -18.20 37.59
N ASN A 82 -9.30 -17.31 36.88
CA ASN A 82 -7.85 -17.31 36.72
C ASN A 82 -7.15 -16.06 37.28
N ALA A 83 -7.80 -15.27 38.13
CA ALA A 83 -7.20 -14.06 38.72
C ALA A 83 -5.82 -14.30 39.35
N GLY A 84 -5.61 -15.45 39.98
CA GLY A 84 -4.33 -15.85 40.59
C GLY A 84 -3.21 -16.16 39.60
N GLN A 85 -3.51 -16.33 38.32
CA GLN A 85 -2.53 -16.64 37.27
C GLN A 85 -1.64 -15.44 36.92
N TYR A 86 -2.14 -14.21 37.13
CA TYR A 86 -1.40 -12.99 36.79
C TYR A 86 -0.89 -12.29 38.06
N ALA A 87 0.30 -11.70 37.95
CA ALA A 87 0.89 -10.89 39.03
C ALA A 87 1.62 -9.67 38.44
N GLY A 88 1.74 -8.61 39.24
CA GLY A 88 2.51 -7.42 38.84
C GLY A 88 1.68 -6.25 38.33
N PHE A 89 0.36 -6.38 38.21
CA PHE A 89 -0.50 -5.22 37.96
C PHE A 89 -0.40 -4.19 39.07
N THR A 90 -0.33 -2.92 38.70
CA THR A 90 -0.45 -1.80 39.64
C THR A 90 -1.91 -1.55 40.02
N ASP A 91 -2.16 -0.78 41.10
CA ASP A 91 -3.53 -0.43 41.51
C ASP A 91 -4.32 0.28 40.41
N LYS A 92 -3.66 1.11 39.57
CA LYS A 92 -4.33 1.79 38.46
C LYS A 92 -4.65 0.83 37.31
N GLN A 93 -3.78 -0.11 37.02
CA GLN A 93 -4.01 -1.14 36.01
C GLN A 93 -5.16 -2.08 36.47
N LEU A 94 -5.18 -2.50 37.72
CA LEU A 94 -6.30 -3.25 38.29
C LEU A 94 -7.61 -2.46 38.20
N LYS A 95 -7.56 -1.15 38.50
CA LYS A 95 -8.72 -0.27 38.36
C LYS A 95 -9.29 -0.27 36.95
N SER A 96 -8.44 -0.15 35.92
CA SER A 96 -8.90 -0.25 34.53
C SER A 96 -9.55 -1.60 34.21
N ILE A 97 -9.00 -2.70 34.71
CA ILE A 97 -9.57 -4.05 34.52
C ILE A 97 -11.01 -4.14 35.08
N TYR A 98 -11.25 -3.66 36.31
CA TYR A 98 -12.59 -3.80 36.89
C TYR A 98 -13.59 -2.71 36.45
N GLU A 99 -13.14 -1.48 36.11
CA GLU A 99 -14.03 -0.41 35.66
C GLU A 99 -14.34 -0.52 34.16
N ASP A 100 -13.31 -0.72 33.34
CA ASP A 100 -13.39 -0.67 31.88
C ASP A 100 -13.55 -2.07 31.25
N GLY A 101 -13.24 -3.14 32.01
CA GLY A 101 -13.19 -4.53 31.52
C GLY A 101 -11.89 -4.90 30.81
N PHE A 102 -10.91 -3.99 30.71
CA PHE A 102 -9.61 -4.24 30.09
C PHE A 102 -8.53 -3.27 30.56
N VAL A 103 -7.26 -3.62 30.26
CA VAL A 103 -6.12 -2.71 30.41
C VAL A 103 -5.12 -2.95 29.27
N VAL A 104 -4.57 -1.88 28.72
CA VAL A 104 -3.46 -1.93 27.75
C VAL A 104 -2.17 -1.51 28.45
N LEU A 105 -1.13 -2.31 28.30
CA LEU A 105 0.18 -2.08 28.89
C LEU A 105 1.20 -1.70 27.81
N LYS A 106 2.20 -0.90 28.18
CA LYS A 106 3.36 -0.62 27.33
C LYS A 106 4.09 -1.92 26.98
N PRO A 107 4.87 -1.96 25.88
CA PRO A 107 5.69 -3.13 25.55
C PRO A 107 6.55 -3.59 26.73
N SER A 108 6.67 -4.91 26.90
CA SER A 108 7.56 -5.51 27.91
C SER A 108 9.03 -5.52 27.46
N TYR A 109 9.31 -5.20 26.20
CA TYR A 109 10.63 -5.32 25.54
C TYR A 109 11.18 -6.76 25.51
N GLU A 110 10.30 -7.75 25.59
CA GLU A 110 10.62 -9.18 25.47
C GLU A 110 10.22 -9.74 24.10
N TYR A 111 9.29 -9.06 23.40
CA TYR A 111 8.67 -9.52 22.16
C TYR A 111 8.88 -8.53 21.02
N LEU A 112 9.53 -8.98 19.96
CA LEU A 112 9.69 -8.23 18.72
C LEU A 112 8.49 -8.42 17.77
N LYS A 113 7.89 -9.62 17.80
CA LYS A 113 6.82 -10.03 16.90
C LYS A 113 5.50 -10.18 17.66
N MET A 114 4.40 -9.76 17.03
CA MET A 114 3.08 -9.79 17.67
C MET A 114 2.62 -11.20 18.00
N HIS A 115 2.88 -12.20 17.15
CA HIS A 115 2.42 -13.57 17.36
C HIS A 115 3.09 -14.27 18.54
N HIS A 116 4.31 -13.87 18.94
CA HIS A 116 4.96 -14.41 20.13
C HIS A 116 4.17 -14.12 21.42
N LEU A 117 3.37 -13.04 21.45
CA LEU A 117 2.47 -12.74 22.57
C LEU A 117 1.32 -13.76 22.69
N TYR A 118 1.01 -14.48 21.62
CA TYR A 118 0.01 -15.56 21.60
C TYR A 118 0.64 -16.94 21.84
N GLU A 119 1.93 -17.14 21.57
CA GLU A 119 2.64 -18.39 21.83
C GLU A 119 3.02 -18.56 23.30
N TYR A 120 3.52 -17.52 23.94
CA TYR A 120 3.94 -17.59 25.33
C TYR A 120 2.82 -18.04 26.30
N PRO A 121 1.55 -17.57 26.18
CA PRO A 121 0.43 -18.08 26.99
C PRO A 121 0.19 -19.59 26.86
N MET A 122 0.48 -20.21 25.71
CA MET A 122 0.35 -21.65 25.53
C MET A 122 1.20 -22.45 26.52
N TYR A 123 2.44 -22.00 26.77
CA TYR A 123 3.35 -22.67 27.72
C TYR A 123 2.93 -22.48 29.19
N LYS A 124 1.98 -21.57 29.46
CA LYS A 124 1.47 -21.22 30.79
C LYS A 124 0.01 -21.61 30.99
N GLU A 125 -0.60 -22.34 30.07
CA GLU A 125 -2.03 -22.67 30.10
C GLU A 125 -2.92 -21.44 30.37
N SER A 126 -2.54 -20.29 29.77
CA SER A 126 -3.21 -19.00 29.96
C SER A 126 -4.12 -18.67 28.77
N PRO A 127 -5.33 -18.13 29.02
CA PRO A 127 -6.24 -17.72 27.97
C PRO A 127 -5.64 -16.68 27.03
N VAL A 128 -5.87 -16.85 25.71
CA VAL A 128 -5.54 -15.85 24.71
C VAL A 128 -6.78 -15.03 24.33
N PHE A 129 -6.55 -13.73 24.10
CA PHE A 129 -7.52 -12.80 23.51
C PHE A 129 -7.04 -12.38 22.14
N ILE A 130 -7.64 -12.95 21.08
CA ILE A 130 -7.23 -12.67 19.72
C ILE A 130 -7.83 -11.33 19.30
N THR A 131 -6.97 -10.35 19.00
CA THR A 131 -7.35 -8.98 18.64
C THR A 131 -7.55 -8.80 17.16
N VAL A 132 -8.32 -7.80 16.78
CA VAL A 132 -8.41 -7.30 15.40
C VAL A 132 -7.04 -6.84 14.90
N ASP A 133 -6.21 -6.25 15.78
CA ASP A 133 -4.83 -5.85 15.48
C ASP A 133 -4.00 -7.01 14.91
N SER A 134 -4.06 -8.17 15.56
CA SER A 134 -3.30 -9.35 15.12
C SER A 134 -3.80 -9.94 13.80
N ALA A 135 -5.11 -9.86 13.54
CA ALA A 135 -5.68 -10.32 12.29
C ALA A 135 -5.32 -9.40 11.10
N LEU A 136 -5.29 -8.09 11.32
CA LEU A 136 -4.83 -7.10 10.35
C LEU A 136 -3.32 -7.25 10.10
N HIS A 137 -2.53 -7.42 11.16
CA HIS A 137 -1.09 -7.67 11.06
C HIS A 137 -0.76 -8.96 10.28
N LEU A 138 -1.54 -10.03 10.45
CA LEU A 138 -1.40 -11.23 9.63
C LEU A 138 -1.60 -10.94 8.13
N TYR A 139 -2.55 -10.07 7.80
CA TYR A 139 -2.77 -9.67 6.40
C TYR A 139 -1.61 -8.82 5.86
N HIS A 140 -1.05 -7.91 6.65
CA HIS A 140 0.18 -7.18 6.34
C HIS A 140 1.33 -8.13 6.01
N ILE A 141 1.60 -9.11 6.90
CA ILE A 141 2.65 -10.12 6.69
C ILE A 141 2.49 -10.82 5.32
N PHE A 142 1.26 -11.19 4.99
CA PHE A 142 0.98 -11.82 3.70
C PHE A 142 1.14 -10.84 2.53
N TYR A 143 0.50 -9.68 2.59
CA TYR A 143 0.46 -8.69 1.50
C TYR A 143 1.87 -8.25 1.08
N GLY A 144 2.67 -7.74 2.03
CA GLY A 144 4.03 -7.26 1.75
C GLY A 144 4.94 -8.38 1.21
N ASN A 145 4.95 -9.55 1.85
CA ASN A 145 5.84 -10.63 1.43
C ASN A 145 5.39 -11.36 0.15
N SER A 146 4.10 -11.43 -0.14
CA SER A 146 3.62 -12.00 -1.41
C SER A 146 3.98 -11.15 -2.62
N LEU A 147 3.92 -9.82 -2.45
CA LEU A 147 4.29 -8.88 -3.50
C LEU A 147 5.81 -8.90 -3.72
N LYS A 148 6.60 -8.84 -2.66
CA LYS A 148 8.06 -9.00 -2.69
C LYS A 148 8.48 -10.27 -3.45
N LEU A 149 7.83 -11.40 -3.15
CA LEU A 149 8.09 -12.66 -3.86
C LEU A 149 7.73 -12.58 -5.33
N LEU A 150 6.63 -11.92 -5.68
CA LEU A 150 6.22 -11.72 -7.07
C LEU A 150 7.24 -10.85 -7.84
N GLU A 151 7.75 -9.81 -7.21
CA GLU A 151 8.73 -8.90 -7.79
C GLU A 151 10.05 -9.59 -8.10
N VAL A 152 10.69 -10.23 -7.12
CA VAL A 152 11.99 -10.91 -7.36
C VAL A 152 11.88 -12.14 -8.26
N SER A 153 10.76 -12.83 -8.28
CA SER A 153 10.63 -14.09 -9.01
C SER A 153 9.98 -13.97 -10.38
N SER A 154 9.50 -12.78 -10.77
CA SER A 154 8.80 -12.59 -12.04
C SER A 154 8.90 -11.17 -12.59
N LEU A 155 8.65 -10.12 -11.80
CA LEU A 155 8.55 -8.77 -12.34
C LEU A 155 9.90 -8.14 -12.62
N TYR A 156 10.96 -8.53 -11.90
CA TYR A 156 12.32 -8.07 -12.14
C TYR A 156 12.80 -8.40 -13.56
N ASP A 157 12.74 -9.67 -13.96
CA ASP A 157 13.14 -10.12 -15.30
C ASP A 157 12.33 -9.41 -16.41
N LYS A 158 11.03 -9.18 -16.16
CA LYS A 158 10.15 -8.48 -17.09
C LYS A 158 10.52 -7.00 -17.23
N LEU A 159 10.91 -6.34 -16.14
CA LEU A 159 11.34 -4.95 -16.17
C LEU A 159 12.69 -4.79 -16.87
N GLN A 160 13.61 -5.75 -16.71
CA GLN A 160 14.84 -5.84 -17.50
C GLN A 160 14.54 -5.95 -19.00
N SER A 161 13.73 -6.94 -19.38
CA SER A 161 13.33 -7.20 -20.76
C SER A 161 12.63 -5.97 -21.39
N LEU A 162 11.66 -5.39 -20.70
CA LEU A 162 10.94 -4.18 -21.12
C LEU A 162 11.93 -3.02 -21.40
N SER A 163 12.82 -2.74 -20.43
CA SER A 163 13.77 -1.63 -20.53
C SER A 163 14.73 -1.80 -21.71
N LYS A 164 15.26 -3.01 -21.90
CA LYS A 164 16.16 -3.35 -23.01
C LYS A 164 15.45 -3.28 -24.38
N ASN A 165 14.29 -3.93 -24.49
CA ASN A 165 13.55 -3.95 -25.76
C ASN A 165 13.13 -2.55 -26.20
N MET A 166 12.63 -1.73 -25.26
CA MET A 166 12.26 -0.35 -25.53
C MET A 166 13.46 0.54 -25.86
N LEU A 167 14.64 0.29 -25.28
CA LEU A 167 15.90 0.93 -25.68
C LEU A 167 16.25 0.60 -27.14
N ILE A 168 16.18 -0.68 -27.52
CA ILE A 168 16.47 -1.15 -28.88
C ILE A 168 15.51 -0.50 -29.89
N GLU A 169 14.20 -0.50 -29.62
CA GLU A 169 13.19 0.12 -30.47
C GLU A 169 13.42 1.62 -30.61
N SER A 170 13.76 2.31 -29.53
CA SER A 170 14.06 3.74 -29.54
C SER A 170 15.31 4.06 -30.32
N LEU A 171 16.38 3.25 -30.20
CA LEU A 171 17.62 3.40 -30.99
C LEU A 171 17.41 3.08 -32.49
N ASN A 172 16.62 2.06 -32.82
CA ASN A 172 16.26 1.73 -34.18
C ASN A 172 15.52 2.91 -34.86
N ALA A 173 14.52 3.47 -34.16
CA ALA A 173 13.80 4.65 -34.65
C ALA A 173 14.72 5.89 -34.74
N TYR A 174 15.61 6.11 -33.74
CA TYR A 174 16.57 7.22 -33.75
C TYR A 174 17.54 7.15 -34.93
N ASN A 175 17.96 5.95 -35.34
CA ASN A 175 18.91 5.74 -36.43
C ASN A 175 18.21 5.70 -37.81
N ASP A 176 16.88 5.57 -37.85
CA ASP A 176 16.14 5.58 -39.12
C ASP A 176 16.06 7.00 -39.69
N SER A 177 16.61 7.18 -40.91
CA SER A 177 16.56 8.45 -41.62
C SER A 177 15.14 8.95 -41.91
N LYS A 178 14.15 8.06 -41.94
CA LYS A 178 12.72 8.38 -42.06
C LYS A 178 12.24 9.34 -40.97
N TYR A 179 12.80 9.22 -39.77
CA TYR A 179 12.41 10.00 -38.59
C TYR A 179 13.38 11.14 -38.25
N ALA A 180 14.14 11.65 -39.23
CA ALA A 180 15.13 12.70 -39.00
C ALA A 180 14.56 13.98 -38.35
N ASN A 181 13.28 14.30 -38.54
CA ASN A 181 12.59 15.42 -37.91
C ASN A 181 12.15 15.17 -36.45
N LEU A 182 12.23 13.92 -35.95
CA LEU A 182 11.92 13.49 -34.60
C LEU A 182 13.19 13.15 -33.80
N LYS A 183 14.35 13.57 -34.28
CA LYS A 183 15.65 13.15 -33.75
C LYS A 183 15.80 13.45 -32.25
N GLU A 184 15.34 14.60 -31.78
CA GLU A 184 15.45 14.97 -30.37
C GLU A 184 14.48 14.17 -29.47
N GLU A 185 13.26 13.92 -29.92
CA GLU A 185 12.28 13.12 -29.18
C GLU A 185 12.68 11.65 -29.09
N LEU A 186 13.26 11.11 -30.18
CA LEU A 186 13.79 9.74 -30.20
C LEU A 186 15.08 9.60 -29.40
N LYS A 187 15.94 10.63 -29.38
CA LYS A 187 17.10 10.73 -28.48
C LYS A 187 16.66 10.68 -27.03
N PHE A 188 15.63 11.46 -26.70
CA PHE A 188 15.03 11.44 -25.35
C PHE A 188 14.52 10.04 -25.00
N ALA A 189 13.72 9.40 -25.86
CA ALA A 189 13.20 8.06 -25.60
C ALA A 189 14.33 7.03 -25.38
N ALA A 190 15.37 7.08 -26.20
CA ALA A 190 16.53 6.22 -26.06
C ALA A 190 17.31 6.47 -24.75
N ALA A 191 17.49 7.73 -24.33
CA ALA A 191 18.12 8.05 -23.04
C ALA A 191 17.27 7.61 -21.85
N TYR A 192 15.94 7.79 -21.93
CA TYR A 192 14.98 7.38 -20.90
C TYR A 192 15.02 5.88 -20.64
N PHE A 193 14.98 5.05 -21.71
CA PHE A 193 15.05 3.59 -21.56
C PHE A 193 16.48 3.07 -21.29
N LEU A 194 17.52 3.76 -21.76
CA LEU A 194 18.90 3.44 -21.39
C LEU A 194 19.12 3.61 -19.87
N THR A 195 18.58 4.67 -19.30
CA THR A 195 18.64 4.90 -17.84
C THR A 195 17.94 3.77 -17.07
N GLY A 196 16.71 3.39 -17.49
CA GLY A 196 16.02 2.27 -16.89
C GLY A 196 16.78 0.94 -17.01
N ALA A 197 17.32 0.64 -18.19
CA ALA A 197 18.09 -0.57 -18.45
C ALA A 197 19.37 -0.65 -17.60
N LYS A 198 20.05 0.48 -17.36
CA LYS A 198 21.22 0.53 -16.48
C LYS A 198 20.86 0.43 -15.01
N LEU A 199 19.74 1.02 -14.57
CA LEU A 199 19.28 0.94 -13.19
C LEU A 199 18.87 -0.48 -12.78
N ILE A 200 18.35 -1.28 -13.72
CA ILE A 200 17.96 -2.68 -13.52
C ILE A 200 19.12 -3.66 -13.82
N ASP A 201 20.33 -3.16 -14.01
CA ASP A 201 21.54 -3.93 -14.32
C ASP A 201 21.39 -4.87 -15.55
N GLU A 202 20.72 -4.39 -16.61
CA GLU A 202 20.51 -5.17 -17.82
C GLU A 202 21.79 -5.28 -18.66
N ASP A 203 22.10 -6.47 -19.16
CA ASP A 203 23.21 -6.69 -20.09
C ASP A 203 22.96 -6.02 -21.44
N LEU A 204 23.75 -5.00 -21.72
CA LEU A 204 23.72 -4.20 -22.93
C LEU A 204 24.79 -4.61 -23.94
N GLU A 205 25.44 -5.79 -23.79
CA GLU A 205 26.47 -6.26 -24.71
C GLU A 205 25.92 -6.34 -26.16
N GLY A 206 26.63 -5.74 -27.07
CA GLY A 206 26.25 -5.70 -28.51
C GLY A 206 25.30 -4.55 -28.89
N ILE A 207 24.78 -3.77 -27.96
CA ILE A 207 23.96 -2.58 -28.24
C ILE A 207 24.88 -1.37 -28.41
N VAL A 208 24.85 -0.76 -29.61
CA VAL A 208 25.63 0.45 -29.90
C VAL A 208 24.82 1.68 -29.54
N VAL A 209 25.20 2.34 -28.44
CA VAL A 209 24.57 3.58 -27.98
C VAL A 209 25.40 4.78 -28.42
N PRO A 210 24.80 5.81 -29.10
CA PRO A 210 25.49 7.05 -29.41
C PRO A 210 25.97 7.77 -28.12
N GLU A 211 27.17 8.35 -28.17
CA GLU A 211 27.80 9.03 -27.03
C GLU A 211 26.90 10.11 -26.41
N GLU A 212 26.19 10.89 -27.24
CA GLU A 212 25.27 11.94 -26.79
C GLU A 212 24.04 11.43 -26.03
N ILE A 213 23.67 10.16 -26.19
CA ILE A 213 22.60 9.47 -25.43
C ILE A 213 23.20 8.89 -24.14
N ALA A 214 24.36 8.26 -24.25
CA ALA A 214 25.04 7.67 -23.10
C ALA A 214 25.37 8.71 -22.00
N VAL A 215 25.88 9.87 -22.38
CA VAL A 215 26.18 10.97 -21.46
C VAL A 215 24.93 11.46 -20.70
N LEU A 216 23.79 11.60 -21.38
CA LEU A 216 22.54 12.00 -20.71
C LEU A 216 22.10 11.00 -19.66
N SER A 217 22.19 9.70 -19.97
CA SER A 217 21.85 8.64 -19.03
C SER A 217 22.83 8.57 -17.85
N ASP A 218 24.14 8.67 -18.12
CA ASP A 218 25.17 8.62 -17.06
C ASP A 218 25.07 9.78 -16.08
N ASP A 219 24.75 10.99 -16.58
CA ASP A 219 24.56 12.16 -15.71
C ASP A 219 23.23 12.09 -14.93
N GLU A 220 22.19 11.46 -15.47
CA GLU A 220 20.92 11.20 -14.76
C GLU A 220 21.13 10.19 -13.63
N ILE A 221 21.83 9.08 -13.90
CA ILE A 221 22.11 8.02 -12.91
C ILE A 221 22.90 8.56 -11.71
N LYS A 222 23.85 9.47 -11.92
CA LYS A 222 24.57 10.10 -10.80
C LYS A 222 23.63 10.81 -9.83
N LEU A 223 22.63 11.54 -10.32
CA LEU A 223 21.65 12.21 -9.48
C LEU A 223 20.73 11.20 -8.76
N ILE A 224 20.36 10.12 -9.44
CA ILE A 224 19.57 9.03 -8.87
C ILE A 224 20.34 8.33 -7.74
N ASP A 225 21.64 8.07 -7.93
CA ASP A 225 22.48 7.41 -6.93
C ASP A 225 22.82 8.33 -5.75
N GLU A 226 22.98 9.64 -5.98
CA GLU A 226 23.13 10.62 -4.91
C GLU A 226 21.87 10.72 -4.05
N ALA A 227 20.70 10.45 -4.61
CA ALA A 227 19.38 10.42 -3.95
C ALA A 227 19.14 11.64 -3.03
N PHE A 228 19.59 12.84 -3.44
CA PHE A 228 19.61 14.03 -2.61
C PHE A 228 18.78 15.14 -3.23
N ASP A 229 17.75 15.61 -2.48
CA ASP A 229 16.96 16.83 -2.74
C ASP A 229 16.51 17.02 -4.22
N PHE A 230 16.02 18.22 -4.56
CA PHE A 230 15.62 18.58 -5.91
C PHE A 230 16.83 18.96 -6.76
N ALA A 231 16.92 18.39 -7.95
CA ALA A 231 17.94 18.72 -8.94
C ALA A 231 17.37 18.72 -10.36
N ARG A 232 18.03 19.44 -11.28
CA ARG A 232 17.60 19.52 -12.66
C ARG A 232 18.01 18.26 -13.43
N SER A 233 17.02 17.49 -13.90
CA SER A 233 17.23 16.29 -14.71
C SER A 233 17.91 16.64 -16.06
N PRO A 234 19.03 15.98 -16.40
CA PRO A 234 19.66 16.08 -17.72
C PRO A 234 18.73 15.63 -18.86
N ILE A 235 17.91 14.61 -18.63
CA ILE A 235 16.99 14.03 -19.63
C ILE A 235 15.71 14.85 -19.77
N PHE A 236 15.04 15.17 -18.65
CA PHE A 236 13.75 15.91 -18.67
C PHE A 236 13.90 17.43 -18.78
N GLY A 237 15.08 17.98 -18.42
CA GLY A 237 15.31 19.42 -18.41
C GLY A 237 14.45 20.20 -17.41
N LYS A 238 13.88 19.54 -16.40
CA LYS A 238 13.12 20.11 -15.28
C LYS A 238 13.62 19.56 -13.96
N ASP A 239 13.24 20.20 -12.85
CA ASP A 239 13.64 19.76 -11.53
C ASP A 239 12.81 18.53 -11.11
N LEU A 240 13.49 17.48 -10.61
CA LEU A 240 12.92 16.26 -10.03
C LEU A 240 13.36 16.13 -8.58
N ASP A 241 12.53 15.50 -7.75
CA ASP A 241 12.85 15.16 -6.36
C ASP A 241 13.63 13.83 -6.32
N TYR A 242 14.97 13.90 -6.31
CA TYR A 242 15.81 12.71 -6.28
C TYR A 242 15.83 12.03 -4.90
N SER A 243 15.36 12.68 -3.83
CA SER A 243 15.22 12.02 -2.52
C SER A 243 14.26 10.82 -2.57
N GLN A 244 13.37 10.76 -3.56
CA GLN A 244 12.48 9.63 -3.79
C GLN A 244 13.22 8.34 -4.18
N PHE A 245 14.43 8.43 -4.74
CA PHE A 245 15.24 7.28 -5.12
C PHE A 245 16.00 6.64 -3.96
N THR A 246 15.92 7.20 -2.75
CA THR A 246 16.44 6.55 -1.54
C THR A 246 15.77 5.19 -1.38
N VAL A 247 16.54 4.12 -1.59
CA VAL A 247 16.07 2.74 -1.43
C VAL A 247 15.68 2.55 0.04
N ARG A 248 14.44 2.22 0.27
CA ARG A 248 13.87 2.04 1.60
C ARG A 248 12.84 0.95 1.58
N GLY A 249 12.38 0.59 2.75
CA GLY A 249 11.43 -0.45 2.78
C GLY A 249 11.99 -1.80 2.44
N HIS A 250 11.17 -2.67 1.92
CA HIS A 250 11.58 -4.02 1.56
C HIS A 250 12.60 -4.10 0.42
N TYR A 251 12.80 -3.01 -0.30
CA TYR A 251 13.77 -2.94 -1.37
C TYR A 251 15.22 -2.89 -0.90
N THR A 252 15.46 -2.75 0.40
CA THR A 252 16.79 -2.93 0.99
C THR A 252 17.18 -4.41 1.15
N GLY A 253 16.30 -5.34 0.73
CA GLY A 253 16.39 -6.77 0.96
C GLY A 253 17.45 -7.53 0.19
N ASN A 254 17.74 -7.10 -1.00
CA ASN A 254 18.83 -7.54 -1.83
C ASN A 254 19.08 -6.50 -2.92
N GLU A 255 20.11 -6.72 -3.72
CA GLU A 255 20.49 -5.81 -4.80
C GLU A 255 19.41 -5.70 -5.89
N GLU A 256 18.80 -6.83 -6.29
CA GLU A 256 17.76 -6.87 -7.32
C GLU A 256 16.52 -6.04 -6.93
N LEU A 257 16.07 -6.13 -5.68
CA LEU A 257 14.97 -5.30 -5.17
C LEU A 257 15.33 -3.81 -5.19
N GLY A 258 16.56 -3.45 -4.83
CA GLY A 258 17.04 -2.06 -4.88
C GLY A 258 17.06 -1.51 -6.31
N GLN A 259 17.50 -2.32 -7.26
CA GLN A 259 17.52 -1.99 -8.69
C GLN A 259 16.09 -1.87 -9.25
N TYR A 260 15.21 -2.83 -8.91
CA TYR A 260 13.79 -2.78 -9.26
C TYR A 260 13.13 -1.49 -8.74
N PHE A 261 13.36 -1.14 -7.47
CA PHE A 261 12.86 0.08 -6.87
C PHE A 261 13.27 1.34 -7.65
N LYS A 262 14.57 1.52 -7.90
CA LYS A 262 15.07 2.68 -8.62
C LYS A 262 14.50 2.77 -10.03
N THR A 263 14.37 1.63 -10.72
CA THR A 263 13.85 1.58 -12.09
C THR A 263 12.36 1.87 -12.15
N MET A 264 11.55 1.28 -11.25
CA MET A 264 10.13 1.58 -11.15
C MET A 264 9.87 3.03 -10.73
N MET A 265 10.69 3.56 -9.80
CA MET A 265 10.64 4.97 -9.41
C MET A 265 10.99 5.89 -10.59
N TRP A 266 11.98 5.53 -11.41
CA TRP A 266 12.33 6.26 -12.63
C TRP A 266 11.15 6.35 -13.60
N TYR A 267 10.49 5.23 -13.88
CA TYR A 267 9.33 5.19 -14.78
C TYR A 267 8.04 5.78 -14.16
N GLY A 268 7.98 5.87 -12.85
CA GLY A 268 6.82 6.36 -12.09
C GLY A 268 6.89 7.84 -11.71
N LEU A 269 8.07 8.38 -11.37
CA LEU A 269 8.23 9.77 -10.93
C LEU A 269 8.19 10.76 -12.09
N SER A 270 8.74 10.37 -13.23
CA SER A 270 8.99 11.25 -14.37
C SER A 270 7.74 11.43 -15.25
N GLY A 271 6.94 12.45 -14.97
CA GLY A 271 5.72 12.76 -15.74
C GLY A 271 5.96 13.62 -16.98
N PHE A 272 5.16 13.40 -18.01
CA PHE A 272 5.13 14.15 -19.27
C PHE A 272 3.85 15.00 -19.31
N PRO A 273 3.91 16.32 -19.03
CA PRO A 273 2.73 17.16 -19.04
C PRO A 273 2.09 17.22 -20.43
N ILE A 274 0.75 17.19 -20.45
CA ILE A 274 -0.03 17.32 -21.72
C ILE A 274 -0.21 18.79 -22.08
N PHE A 275 -0.26 19.67 -21.09
CA PHE A 275 -0.46 21.11 -21.30
C PHE A 275 0.69 21.94 -20.73
N ASP A 276 0.99 23.06 -21.39
CA ASP A 276 1.94 24.07 -20.92
C ASP A 276 1.30 24.86 -19.76
N GLU A 277 1.67 24.51 -18.53
CA GLU A 277 1.14 25.10 -17.30
C GLU A 277 1.52 26.60 -17.12
N SER A 278 2.48 27.10 -17.89
CA SER A 278 2.85 28.52 -17.88
C SER A 278 1.82 29.41 -18.56
N LYS A 279 0.85 28.86 -19.28
CA LYS A 279 -0.14 29.60 -20.08
C LYS A 279 -1.46 29.75 -19.33
N SER A 280 -2.09 30.92 -19.48
CA SER A 280 -3.41 31.22 -18.93
C SER A 280 -4.58 30.60 -19.68
N LYS A 281 -4.32 29.97 -20.82
CA LYS A 281 -5.29 29.22 -21.62
C LYS A 281 -4.71 27.84 -21.93
N PRO A 282 -5.53 26.81 -22.16
CA PRO A 282 -5.04 25.52 -22.55
C PRO A 282 -4.21 25.59 -23.84
N VAL A 283 -2.93 25.28 -23.73
CA VAL A 283 -1.97 25.14 -24.83
C VAL A 283 -1.26 23.81 -24.62
N LEU A 284 -1.17 23.00 -25.66
CA LEU A 284 -0.48 21.71 -25.57
C LEU A 284 1.02 21.91 -25.35
N ASP A 285 1.59 21.16 -24.43
CA ASP A 285 3.03 20.92 -24.38
C ASP A 285 3.40 19.91 -25.47
N MET A 286 3.64 20.43 -26.68
CA MET A 286 3.88 19.58 -27.84
C MET A 286 5.17 18.77 -27.75
N ASP A 287 6.15 19.20 -26.96
CA ASP A 287 7.39 18.45 -26.75
C ASP A 287 7.12 17.21 -25.89
N SER A 288 6.54 17.38 -24.71
CA SER A 288 6.19 16.29 -23.78
C SER A 288 5.15 15.34 -24.39
N LEU A 289 4.11 15.89 -25.02
CA LEU A 289 3.05 15.09 -25.64
C LEU A 289 3.58 14.27 -26.83
N THR A 290 4.47 14.82 -27.67
CA THR A 290 5.07 14.06 -28.77
C THR A 290 5.94 12.92 -28.24
N LYS A 291 6.73 13.14 -27.19
CA LYS A 291 7.52 12.10 -26.53
C LYS A 291 6.63 10.97 -25.99
N SER A 292 5.54 11.30 -25.29
CA SER A 292 4.59 10.30 -24.75
C SER A 292 3.91 9.50 -25.87
N MET A 293 3.50 10.15 -26.96
CA MET A 293 2.92 9.48 -28.13
C MET A 293 3.94 8.54 -28.83
N ILE A 294 5.20 8.93 -28.93
CA ILE A 294 6.28 8.09 -29.50
C ILE A 294 6.49 6.87 -28.62
N ILE A 295 6.69 7.04 -27.30
CA ILE A 295 6.88 5.94 -26.35
C ILE A 295 5.70 4.95 -26.44
N THR A 296 4.47 5.46 -26.45
CA THR A 296 3.26 4.62 -26.57
C THR A 296 3.25 3.86 -27.90
N CYS A 297 3.58 4.49 -29.02
CA CYS A 297 3.62 3.81 -30.30
C CYS A 297 4.71 2.73 -30.37
N LEU A 298 5.91 3.00 -29.86
CA LEU A 298 7.00 2.02 -29.83
C LEU A 298 6.62 0.81 -28.99
N LEU A 299 6.03 1.03 -27.81
CA LEU A 299 5.58 -0.04 -26.92
C LEU A 299 4.50 -0.92 -27.59
N LEU A 300 3.46 -0.30 -28.16
CA LEU A 300 2.36 -1.03 -28.79
C LEU A 300 2.74 -1.73 -30.11
N ARG A 301 3.89 -1.42 -30.69
CA ARG A 301 4.42 -2.09 -31.88
C ARG A 301 5.26 -3.31 -31.60
N ASN A 302 5.76 -3.44 -30.39
CA ASN A 302 6.58 -4.56 -29.93
C ASN A 302 5.75 -5.42 -28.97
N GLU A 303 5.32 -6.60 -29.41
CA GLU A 303 4.43 -7.49 -28.63
C GLU A 303 5.12 -7.94 -27.33
N ASP A 304 6.41 -8.28 -27.35
CA ASP A 304 7.14 -8.72 -26.17
C ASP A 304 7.23 -7.59 -25.11
N SER A 305 7.50 -6.34 -25.55
CA SER A 305 7.52 -5.18 -24.66
C SER A 305 6.13 -4.87 -24.08
N PHE A 306 5.08 -5.06 -24.87
CA PHE A 306 3.72 -4.86 -24.39
C PHE A 306 3.33 -5.93 -23.36
N ASP A 307 3.65 -7.20 -23.61
CA ASP A 307 3.38 -8.30 -22.68
C ASP A 307 4.12 -8.10 -21.34
N ASP A 308 5.39 -7.69 -21.39
CA ASP A 308 6.15 -7.38 -20.17
C ASP A 308 5.54 -6.18 -19.41
N PHE A 309 5.21 -5.11 -20.11
CA PHE A 309 4.52 -3.95 -19.53
C PHE A 309 3.17 -4.35 -18.90
N GLU A 310 2.34 -5.10 -19.60
CA GLU A 310 1.02 -5.53 -19.14
C GLU A 310 1.14 -6.38 -17.85
N ASN A 311 2.06 -7.35 -17.84
CA ASN A 311 2.29 -8.18 -16.66
C ASN A 311 2.71 -7.36 -15.44
N ILE A 312 3.67 -6.42 -15.59
CA ILE A 312 4.10 -5.54 -14.50
C ILE A 312 2.94 -4.64 -14.04
N TYR A 313 2.26 -3.99 -14.98
CA TYR A 313 1.19 -3.04 -14.67
C TYR A 313 -0.02 -3.72 -14.02
N THR A 314 -0.47 -4.88 -14.53
CA THR A 314 -1.64 -5.60 -13.98
C THR A 314 -1.35 -6.18 -12.62
N ALA A 315 -0.16 -6.75 -12.40
CA ALA A 315 0.25 -7.26 -11.10
C ALA A 315 0.28 -6.14 -10.05
N THR A 316 0.94 -5.03 -10.36
CA THR A 316 1.01 -3.89 -9.43
C THR A 316 -0.35 -3.20 -9.26
N ALA A 317 -1.22 -3.16 -10.29
CA ALA A 317 -2.56 -2.63 -10.18
C ALA A 317 -3.49 -3.50 -9.31
N LEU A 318 -3.30 -4.82 -9.28
CA LEU A 318 -4.01 -5.69 -8.34
C LEU A 318 -3.72 -5.29 -6.89
N TYR A 319 -2.45 -5.05 -6.56
CA TYR A 319 -2.03 -4.70 -5.19
C TYR A 319 -2.38 -3.26 -4.81
N THR A 320 -2.06 -2.29 -5.67
CA THR A 320 -2.07 -0.87 -5.31
C THR A 320 -3.06 0.01 -6.09
N GLY A 321 -3.86 -0.59 -6.96
CA GLY A 321 -4.84 0.11 -7.78
C GLY A 321 -4.29 0.65 -9.10
N MET A 322 -5.17 1.28 -9.87
CA MET A 322 -4.84 1.87 -11.16
C MET A 322 -4.13 3.21 -11.01
N SER A 323 -3.33 3.59 -12.02
CA SER A 323 -2.69 4.90 -12.08
C SER A 323 -3.71 6.06 -12.05
N ASP A 324 -3.37 7.13 -11.36
CA ASP A 324 -4.11 8.41 -11.38
C ASP A 324 -3.66 9.32 -12.53
N ASP A 325 -2.48 9.07 -13.08
CA ASP A 325 -1.95 9.73 -14.27
C ASP A 325 -2.40 9.02 -15.55
N LEU A 326 -2.31 9.71 -16.67
CA LEU A 326 -2.56 9.12 -17.99
C LEU A 326 -1.50 8.07 -18.32
N GLY A 327 -1.95 6.88 -18.72
CA GLY A 327 -1.09 5.78 -19.14
C GLY A 327 -1.07 5.60 -20.68
N ILE A 328 -0.52 4.48 -21.09
CA ILE A 328 -0.42 4.13 -22.51
C ILE A 328 -1.78 4.00 -23.21
N PHE A 329 -2.83 3.60 -22.48
CA PHE A 329 -4.16 3.38 -23.06
C PHE A 329 -4.86 4.71 -23.39
N GLU A 330 -4.79 5.71 -22.51
CA GLU A 330 -5.34 7.04 -22.76
C GLU A 330 -4.61 7.73 -23.91
N ILE A 331 -3.27 7.61 -23.96
CA ILE A 331 -2.47 8.17 -25.08
C ILE A 331 -2.72 7.41 -26.37
N ARG A 332 -2.85 6.08 -26.36
CA ARG A 332 -3.25 5.28 -27.53
C ARG A 332 -4.59 5.73 -28.09
N ASP A 333 -5.58 5.93 -27.22
CA ASP A 333 -6.92 6.35 -27.62
C ASP A 333 -6.90 7.77 -28.20
N LEU A 334 -6.11 8.68 -27.60
CA LEU A 334 -5.86 10.00 -28.17
C LEU A 334 -5.22 9.92 -29.57
N ILE A 335 -4.17 9.11 -29.73
CA ILE A 335 -3.51 8.88 -31.03
C ILE A 335 -4.52 8.35 -32.05
N THR A 336 -5.27 7.32 -31.66
CA THR A 336 -6.25 6.68 -32.55
C THR A 336 -7.31 7.66 -33.03
N LYS A 337 -7.86 8.48 -32.15
CA LYS A 337 -8.86 9.49 -32.52
C LYS A 337 -8.32 10.58 -33.45
N VAL A 338 -7.07 10.99 -33.27
CA VAL A 338 -6.48 12.11 -33.98
C VAL A 338 -5.83 11.68 -35.30
N TYR A 339 -4.99 10.64 -35.24
CA TYR A 339 -4.09 10.23 -36.36
C TYR A 339 -4.46 8.87 -36.98
N GLY A 340 -5.40 8.11 -36.36
CA GLY A 340 -5.70 6.72 -36.71
C GLY A 340 -4.86 5.71 -35.92
N GLN A 341 -5.18 4.43 -36.11
CA GLN A 341 -4.41 3.34 -35.49
C GLN A 341 -3.02 3.22 -36.10
N ASN A 342 -1.99 2.94 -35.32
CA ASN A 342 -0.59 2.73 -35.72
C ASN A 342 -0.08 3.78 -36.75
N PRO A 343 -0.17 5.09 -36.47
CA PRO A 343 0.18 6.12 -37.46
C PRO A 343 1.69 6.19 -37.69
N ASP A 344 2.10 6.76 -38.81
CA ASP A 344 3.48 7.19 -39.03
C ASP A 344 3.84 8.26 -37.99
N LEU A 345 4.95 8.08 -37.24
CA LEU A 345 5.37 8.97 -36.17
C LEU A 345 5.59 10.42 -36.65
N ASN A 346 5.96 10.63 -37.92
CA ASN A 346 6.13 11.97 -38.51
C ASN A 346 4.85 12.82 -38.46
N LYS A 347 3.66 12.20 -38.42
CA LYS A 347 2.38 12.93 -38.28
C LYS A 347 2.31 13.72 -36.96
N PHE A 348 3.05 13.33 -35.92
CA PHE A 348 3.06 14.03 -34.61
C PHE A 348 3.67 15.44 -34.67
N LYS A 349 4.46 15.76 -35.70
CA LYS A 349 5.02 17.10 -35.98
C LYS A 349 4.19 17.88 -37.00
N ASP A 350 3.11 17.32 -37.56
CA ASP A 350 2.27 18.01 -38.52
C ASP A 350 1.26 18.91 -37.79
N ASN A 351 1.48 20.22 -37.92
CA ASN A 351 0.63 21.24 -37.28
C ASN A 351 -0.84 21.22 -37.78
N SER A 352 -1.15 20.53 -38.87
CA SER A 352 -2.53 20.44 -39.39
C SER A 352 -3.44 19.67 -38.40
N TYR A 353 -2.88 18.83 -37.55
CA TYR A 353 -3.60 18.07 -36.51
C TYR A 353 -3.77 18.82 -35.19
N TYR A 354 -3.11 19.98 -34.98
CA TYR A 354 -3.05 20.67 -33.68
C TYR A 354 -4.43 20.96 -33.08
N ASP A 355 -5.35 21.53 -33.85
CA ASP A 355 -6.68 21.90 -33.30
C ASP A 355 -7.49 20.67 -32.90
N LYS A 356 -7.38 19.58 -33.69
CA LYS A 356 -8.02 18.31 -33.37
C LYS A 356 -7.39 17.67 -32.13
N LEU A 357 -6.06 17.66 -32.06
CA LEU A 357 -5.31 17.14 -30.91
C LEU A 357 -5.64 17.90 -29.61
N LEU A 358 -5.68 19.24 -29.65
CA LEU A 358 -6.09 20.07 -28.53
C LEU A 358 -7.53 19.75 -28.09
N GLY A 359 -8.46 19.60 -29.05
CA GLY A 359 -9.84 19.27 -28.77
C GLY A 359 -9.99 17.92 -28.03
N GLU A 360 -9.31 16.87 -28.49
CA GLU A 360 -9.35 15.54 -27.87
C GLU A 360 -8.56 15.49 -26.54
N ALA A 361 -7.43 16.19 -26.44
CA ALA A 361 -6.65 16.26 -25.21
C ALA A 361 -7.41 16.93 -24.05
N LEU A 362 -8.29 17.90 -24.35
CA LEU A 362 -9.16 18.52 -23.35
C LEU A 362 -10.22 17.56 -22.78
N LEU A 363 -10.50 16.45 -23.45
CA LEU A 363 -11.43 15.42 -23.02
C LEU A 363 -10.77 14.30 -22.19
N LEU A 364 -9.43 14.30 -22.09
CA LEU A 364 -8.71 13.35 -21.24
C LEU A 364 -9.11 13.50 -19.77
N PRO A 365 -9.13 12.42 -18.97
CA PRO A 365 -9.46 12.50 -17.55
C PRO A 365 -8.48 13.41 -16.80
N GLU A 366 -8.96 14.02 -15.72
CA GLU A 366 -8.13 14.78 -14.77
C GLU A 366 -7.68 13.85 -13.66
N PRO A 367 -6.43 14.01 -13.15
CA PRO A 367 -6.01 13.26 -11.98
C PRO A 367 -6.86 13.69 -10.75
N LYS A 368 -7.18 12.75 -9.88
CA LYS A 368 -7.95 13.01 -8.65
C LYS A 368 -7.11 13.74 -7.63
N ILE A 369 -5.80 13.41 -7.56
CA ILE A 369 -4.82 14.11 -6.75
C ILE A 369 -4.11 15.14 -7.62
N GLN A 370 -4.43 16.42 -7.43
CA GLN A 370 -3.87 17.52 -8.22
C GLN A 370 -2.82 18.29 -7.42
N HIS A 371 -1.64 18.51 -8.00
CA HIS A 371 -0.66 19.47 -7.48
C HIS A 371 -1.15 20.90 -7.69
N LYS A 372 -1.60 21.56 -6.65
CA LYS A 372 -2.33 22.85 -6.72
C LYS A 372 -1.46 24.10 -6.79
N TYR A 373 -0.18 24.02 -7.06
CA TYR A 373 0.69 25.21 -7.17
C TYR A 373 0.49 26.01 -8.48
N SER A 374 -0.37 25.59 -9.40
CA SER A 374 -0.71 26.44 -10.55
C SER A 374 -1.86 27.38 -10.19
N SER A 375 -1.54 28.68 -10.04
CA SER A 375 -2.50 29.77 -9.82
C SER A 375 -3.39 30.10 -11.03
N VAL A 376 -3.44 29.23 -12.03
CA VAL A 376 -4.10 29.46 -13.33
C VAL A 376 -5.10 28.36 -13.58
N SER A 377 -6.30 28.71 -14.06
CA SER A 377 -7.37 27.81 -14.51
C SER A 377 -7.02 27.07 -15.81
N THR A 378 -5.86 26.45 -15.85
CA THR A 378 -5.45 25.53 -16.91
C THR A 378 -5.82 24.11 -16.50
N PRO A 379 -5.95 23.14 -17.45
CA PRO A 379 -6.08 21.72 -17.14
C PRO A 379 -4.76 21.19 -16.57
N ALA A 380 -4.32 21.78 -15.47
CA ALA A 380 -3.12 21.45 -14.75
C ALA A 380 -3.17 20.01 -14.22
N GLY A 381 -2.02 19.36 -14.21
CA GLY A 381 -1.86 18.03 -13.63
C GLY A 381 -2.14 16.88 -14.60
N ARG A 382 -2.72 17.09 -15.79
CA ARG A 382 -2.80 16.02 -16.80
C ARG A 382 -1.41 15.73 -17.35
N GLN A 383 -0.88 14.58 -17.03
CA GLN A 383 0.44 14.13 -17.48
C GLN A 383 0.40 12.63 -17.80
N PHE A 384 1.23 12.23 -18.73
CA PHE A 384 1.51 10.82 -18.99
C PHE A 384 2.65 10.34 -18.10
N ARG A 385 2.55 9.11 -17.61
CA ARG A 385 3.64 8.35 -16.97
C ARG A 385 3.60 6.91 -17.44
N LEU A 386 4.78 6.30 -17.67
CA LEU A 386 4.85 4.90 -18.10
C LEU A 386 4.33 3.96 -17.00
N MET A 387 4.83 4.12 -15.78
CA MET A 387 4.38 3.41 -14.57
C MET A 387 3.84 4.44 -13.56
N GLY A 388 2.66 5.01 -13.86
CA GLY A 388 2.09 6.13 -13.12
C GLY A 388 1.81 5.83 -11.65
N GLN A 389 1.89 6.87 -10.82
CA GLN A 389 1.59 6.79 -9.40
C GLN A 389 0.11 6.47 -9.16
N ARG A 390 -0.17 5.73 -8.10
CA ARG A 390 -1.50 5.19 -7.84
C ARG A 390 -2.35 6.17 -7.03
N TYR A 391 -3.64 6.24 -7.37
CA TYR A 391 -4.61 6.98 -6.58
C TYR A 391 -5.03 6.17 -5.35
N SER A 392 -5.04 6.81 -4.19
CA SER A 392 -5.71 6.29 -3.01
C SER A 392 -6.56 7.37 -2.33
N PHE A 393 -7.70 6.97 -1.78
CA PHE A 393 -8.64 7.89 -1.14
C PHE A 393 -8.02 8.60 0.08
N ASP A 394 -7.22 7.90 0.86
CA ASP A 394 -6.53 8.45 2.03
C ASP A 394 -5.50 9.52 1.65
N ALA A 395 -4.77 9.33 0.53
CA ALA A 395 -3.85 10.36 0.02
C ALA A 395 -4.62 11.61 -0.45
N GLU A 396 -5.79 11.44 -1.10
CA GLU A 396 -6.66 12.58 -1.43
C GLU A 396 -7.16 13.29 -0.16
N VAL A 397 -7.54 12.54 0.90
CA VAL A 397 -7.94 13.13 2.19
C VAL A 397 -6.81 13.97 2.78
N MET A 398 -5.59 13.42 2.86
CA MET A 398 -4.45 14.14 3.38
C MET A 398 -4.19 15.42 2.59
N GLN A 399 -4.20 15.37 1.25
CA GLN A 399 -4.00 16.54 0.41
C GLN A 399 -5.13 17.58 0.59
N ALA A 400 -6.39 17.17 0.60
CA ALA A 400 -7.53 18.06 0.73
C ALA A 400 -7.55 18.81 2.07
N LEU A 401 -6.94 18.23 3.11
CA LEU A 401 -6.88 18.79 4.45
C LEU A 401 -5.56 19.55 4.75
N ILE A 402 -4.69 19.73 3.76
CA ILE A 402 -3.48 20.56 3.84
C ILE A 402 -3.46 21.70 2.82
N GLU A 403 -3.47 21.42 1.51
CA GLU A 403 -3.24 22.44 0.49
C GLU A 403 -4.30 23.52 0.36
N PRO A 404 -5.62 23.21 0.27
CA PRO A 404 -6.63 24.24 0.05
C PRO A 404 -6.82 25.17 1.25
N ILE A 405 -6.33 24.77 2.42
CA ILE A 405 -6.50 25.48 3.68
C ILE A 405 -5.18 26.00 4.25
N ILE A 406 -4.07 25.75 3.55
CA ILE A 406 -2.72 26.18 3.97
C ILE A 406 -2.34 25.60 5.36
N ARG A 407 -2.82 24.42 5.69
CA ARG A 407 -2.43 23.67 6.87
C ARG A 407 -1.09 22.98 6.56
N PRO A 408 -0.08 23.06 7.42
CA PRO A 408 1.24 22.53 7.08
C PRO A 408 1.32 21.00 7.11
N ILE A 409 0.52 20.35 7.98
CA ILE A 409 0.69 18.93 8.29
C ILE A 409 -0.68 18.27 8.48
N PRO A 410 -0.97 17.12 7.83
CA PRO A 410 -2.13 16.30 8.12
C PRO A 410 -1.88 15.41 9.35
N SER A 411 -2.85 14.59 9.73
CA SER A 411 -2.75 13.54 10.74
C SER A 411 -3.41 12.25 10.24
N GLY A 412 -2.97 11.09 10.68
CA GLY A 412 -3.69 9.84 10.43
C GLY A 412 -5.14 9.87 10.93
N LEU A 413 -5.42 10.62 12.02
CA LEU A 413 -6.79 10.85 12.49
C LEU A 413 -7.68 11.55 11.44
N ASP A 414 -7.14 12.37 10.55
CA ASP A 414 -7.89 13.00 9.44
C ASP A 414 -8.51 11.93 8.53
N VAL A 415 -7.77 10.87 8.23
CA VAL A 415 -8.25 9.74 7.42
C VAL A 415 -9.38 9.01 8.14
N ILE A 416 -9.20 8.69 9.42
CA ILE A 416 -10.22 8.00 10.23
C ILE A 416 -11.47 8.87 10.42
N ALA A 417 -11.31 10.18 10.61
CA ALA A 417 -12.42 11.13 10.68
C ALA A 417 -13.17 11.22 9.35
N SER A 418 -12.49 11.15 8.21
CA SER A 418 -13.11 11.13 6.89
C SER A 418 -13.96 9.88 6.64
N PHE A 419 -13.66 8.75 7.30
CA PHE A 419 -14.49 7.54 7.29
C PHE A 419 -15.79 7.67 8.11
N GLY A 420 -15.98 8.79 8.80
CA GLY A 420 -17.17 9.09 9.57
C GLY A 420 -17.05 8.81 11.08
N SER A 421 -15.86 8.50 11.58
CA SER A 421 -15.60 8.36 13.01
C SER A 421 -15.77 9.71 13.72
N LYS A 422 -16.81 9.84 14.54
CA LYS A 422 -17.01 11.04 15.38
C LYS A 422 -15.93 11.16 16.46
N ARG A 423 -15.50 10.02 17.00
CA ARG A 423 -14.49 10.02 18.04
C ARG A 423 -13.13 10.49 17.52
N ALA A 424 -12.74 10.09 16.30
CA ALA A 424 -11.51 10.62 15.67
C ALA A 424 -11.58 12.14 15.48
N GLU A 425 -12.76 12.69 15.14
CA GLU A 425 -12.98 14.14 15.05
C GLU A 425 -12.87 14.84 16.41
N GLU A 426 -13.41 14.25 17.48
CA GLU A 426 -13.30 14.76 18.85
C GLU A 426 -11.84 14.77 19.34
N LEU A 427 -11.07 13.72 19.00
CA LEU A 427 -9.64 13.65 19.31
C LEU A 427 -8.85 14.74 18.55
N LEU A 428 -9.15 14.97 17.27
CA LEU A 428 -8.57 16.07 16.49
C LEU A 428 -8.89 17.42 17.12
N ASP A 429 -10.15 17.67 17.45
CA ASP A 429 -10.59 18.95 18.05
C ASP A 429 -9.98 19.17 19.45
N THR A 430 -9.75 18.08 20.21
CA THR A 430 -9.19 18.17 21.56
C THR A 430 -7.69 18.42 21.56
N TYR A 431 -6.93 17.68 20.76
CA TYR A 431 -5.47 17.64 20.82
C TYR A 431 -4.78 18.47 19.75
N TYR A 432 -5.39 18.65 18.56
CA TYR A 432 -4.78 19.30 17.38
C TYR A 432 -5.51 20.56 16.93
N LYS A 433 -6.77 20.75 17.31
CA LYS A 433 -7.62 21.93 17.07
C LYS A 433 -7.72 22.43 15.63
N PRO A 434 -7.78 21.57 14.61
CA PRO A 434 -7.73 22.02 13.22
C PRO A 434 -8.90 22.92 12.82
N LYS A 435 -10.07 22.79 13.46
CA LYS A 435 -11.23 23.68 13.20
C LYS A 435 -11.08 25.07 13.77
N GLU A 436 -10.29 25.23 14.86
CA GLU A 436 -10.01 26.55 15.47
C GLU A 436 -8.91 27.27 14.69
N ASP A 437 -7.89 26.54 14.21
CA ASP A 437 -6.67 27.10 13.64
C ASP A 437 -6.74 27.30 12.13
N TRP A 438 -7.59 26.54 11.40
CA TRP A 438 -7.59 26.51 9.94
C TRP A 438 -8.99 26.71 9.35
N ASP A 439 -9.19 27.88 8.71
CA ASP A 439 -10.39 28.18 7.92
C ASP A 439 -10.63 27.09 6.87
N LYS A 440 -11.90 26.67 6.70
CA LYS A 440 -12.35 25.63 5.75
C LYS A 440 -11.94 24.18 6.07
N TYR A 441 -11.24 23.91 7.16
CA TYR A 441 -10.93 22.52 7.53
C TYR A 441 -12.21 21.67 7.62
N GLU A 442 -13.20 22.15 8.37
CA GLU A 442 -14.49 21.44 8.53
C GLU A 442 -15.23 21.26 7.21
N GLU A 443 -15.20 22.27 6.32
CA GLU A 443 -15.82 22.19 4.99
C GLU A 443 -15.16 21.08 4.16
N ASN A 444 -13.83 21.02 4.13
CA ASN A 444 -13.09 20.02 3.39
C ASN A 444 -13.22 18.62 4.01
N LEU A 445 -13.19 18.47 5.33
CA LEU A 445 -13.44 17.18 5.99
C LEU A 445 -14.84 16.65 5.63
N ASN A 446 -15.86 17.51 5.64
CA ASN A 446 -17.21 17.12 5.25
C ASN A 446 -17.32 16.75 3.77
N LEU A 447 -16.55 17.40 2.90
CA LEU A 447 -16.44 17.03 1.49
C LEU A 447 -15.82 15.62 1.34
N MET A 448 -14.76 15.31 2.07
CA MET A 448 -14.12 13.99 2.05
C MET A 448 -15.08 12.91 2.61
N ARG A 449 -15.78 13.18 3.69
CA ARG A 449 -16.84 12.29 4.22
C ARG A 449 -17.91 12.00 3.19
N LYS A 450 -18.39 13.02 2.47
CA LYS A 450 -19.36 12.83 1.41
C LYS A 450 -18.80 11.95 0.30
N LYS A 451 -17.59 12.22 -0.20
CA LYS A 451 -16.92 11.38 -1.21
C LYS A 451 -16.81 9.93 -0.74
N GLN A 452 -16.42 9.71 0.52
CA GLN A 452 -16.30 8.37 1.10
C GLN A 452 -17.64 7.61 1.07
N THR A 453 -18.78 8.28 1.33
CA THR A 453 -20.09 7.64 1.26
C THR A 453 -20.57 7.35 -0.17
N GLU A 454 -19.94 7.95 -1.16
CA GLU A 454 -20.22 7.73 -2.58
C GLU A 454 -19.38 6.57 -3.16
N ILE A 455 -18.31 6.12 -2.46
CA ILE A 455 -17.52 4.94 -2.86
C ILE A 455 -18.40 3.69 -2.73
N THR A 456 -18.61 3.00 -3.83
CA THR A 456 -19.42 1.77 -3.88
C THR A 456 -18.63 0.57 -3.35
N ASP A 457 -19.35 -0.51 -2.99
CA ASP A 457 -18.70 -1.77 -2.61
C ASP A 457 -17.81 -2.33 -3.72
N ASP A 458 -18.17 -2.15 -4.98
CA ASP A 458 -17.36 -2.59 -6.12
C ASP A 458 -16.08 -1.77 -6.26
N GLU A 459 -16.12 -0.48 -5.94
CA GLU A 459 -14.92 0.35 -5.88
C GLU A 459 -14.00 -0.03 -4.71
N TRP A 460 -14.56 -0.33 -3.52
CA TRP A 460 -13.76 -0.86 -2.39
C TRP A 460 -13.11 -2.20 -2.72
N LYS A 461 -13.73 -3.01 -3.55
CA LYS A 461 -13.24 -4.33 -3.98
C LYS A 461 -12.35 -4.28 -5.24
N SER A 462 -12.05 -3.12 -5.79
CA SER A 462 -11.36 -2.99 -7.07
C SER A 462 -9.89 -3.42 -7.06
N ASP A 463 -9.24 -3.33 -5.91
CA ASP A 463 -7.84 -3.71 -5.68
C ASP A 463 -7.61 -4.04 -4.20
N LEU A 464 -6.44 -4.62 -3.89
CA LEU A 464 -6.14 -5.08 -2.54
C LEU A 464 -5.88 -3.94 -1.56
N TYR A 465 -5.31 -2.82 -2.01
CA TYR A 465 -5.10 -1.62 -1.19
C TYR A 465 -6.44 -1.07 -0.68
N LYS A 466 -7.40 -0.86 -1.58
CA LYS A 466 -8.73 -0.36 -1.21
C LYS A 466 -9.49 -1.36 -0.34
N GLY A 467 -9.38 -2.66 -0.63
CA GLY A 467 -9.97 -3.70 0.20
C GLY A 467 -9.42 -3.72 1.63
N TRP A 468 -8.09 -3.51 1.80
CA TRP A 468 -7.48 -3.39 3.12
C TRP A 468 -7.90 -2.09 3.83
N LEU A 469 -7.90 -0.96 3.13
CA LEU A 469 -8.39 0.32 3.66
C LEU A 469 -9.88 0.22 4.08
N TRP A 470 -10.68 -0.55 3.35
CA TRP A 470 -12.07 -0.87 3.70
C TRP A 470 -12.18 -1.69 4.99
N SER A 471 -11.25 -2.63 5.23
CA SER A 471 -11.16 -3.39 6.48
C SER A 471 -10.74 -2.49 7.65
N ILE A 472 -9.76 -1.60 7.45
CA ILE A 472 -9.32 -0.58 8.41
C ILE A 472 -10.48 0.32 8.82
N LYS A 473 -11.28 0.80 7.87
CA LYS A 473 -12.49 1.58 8.16
C LYS A 473 -13.43 0.83 9.12
N SER A 474 -13.61 -0.48 8.95
CA SER A 474 -14.50 -1.29 9.80
C SER A 474 -13.91 -1.60 11.18
N SER A 475 -12.60 -1.43 11.37
CA SER A 475 -11.98 -1.54 12.70
C SER A 475 -12.17 -0.29 13.57
N ALA A 476 -12.35 0.89 12.97
CA ALA A 476 -12.47 2.19 13.67
C ALA A 476 -13.89 2.51 14.18
N VAL A 477 -14.72 1.50 14.47
CA VAL A 477 -16.11 1.69 14.89
C VAL A 477 -16.24 1.83 16.40
N SER A 478 -17.28 2.58 16.85
CA SER A 478 -17.68 2.64 18.26
C SER A 478 -18.81 1.67 18.56
N PHE A 479 -18.73 1.01 19.72
CA PHE A 479 -19.75 0.11 20.24
C PHE A 479 -20.38 0.61 21.54
N GLU A 480 -20.08 1.85 21.96
CA GLU A 480 -20.55 2.42 23.24
C GLU A 480 -22.06 2.28 23.47
N ASP A 481 -22.84 2.68 22.48
CA ASP A 481 -24.29 2.70 22.53
C ASP A 481 -24.94 1.39 22.02
N LYS A 482 -24.12 0.38 21.66
CA LYS A 482 -24.63 -0.86 21.08
C LYS A 482 -24.95 -1.88 22.17
N GLU A 483 -26.24 -2.03 22.48
CA GLU A 483 -26.69 -3.05 23.43
C GLU A 483 -26.31 -4.47 22.97
N GLY A 484 -26.06 -5.36 23.93
CA GLY A 484 -25.70 -6.75 23.68
C GLY A 484 -24.25 -6.97 23.25
N MET A 485 -23.44 -5.93 23.10
CA MET A 485 -21.99 -6.08 22.96
C MET A 485 -21.30 -6.42 24.29
N PRO A 486 -20.14 -7.10 24.29
CA PRO A 486 -19.35 -7.36 25.49
C PRO A 486 -19.06 -6.11 26.31
N HIS A 487 -18.99 -6.25 27.63
CA HIS A 487 -18.82 -5.11 28.55
C HIS A 487 -17.62 -4.23 28.22
N PHE A 488 -16.46 -4.82 27.94
CA PHE A 488 -15.23 -4.10 27.63
C PHE A 488 -15.29 -3.27 26.34
N MET A 489 -16.20 -3.59 25.40
CA MET A 489 -16.36 -2.85 24.14
C MET A 489 -17.27 -1.61 24.27
N ARG A 490 -17.99 -1.45 25.39
CA ARG A 490 -19.05 -0.45 25.53
C ARG A 490 -18.58 0.81 26.28
N ASN A 491 -17.38 1.27 26.02
CA ASN A 491 -16.84 2.50 26.62
C ASN A 491 -15.95 3.27 25.63
N GLU A 492 -15.73 4.54 25.94
CA GLU A 492 -14.94 5.47 25.11
C GLU A 492 -13.49 5.00 24.91
N LYS A 493 -12.87 4.43 25.95
CA LYS A 493 -11.48 3.94 25.86
C LYS A 493 -11.33 2.80 24.86
N TRP A 494 -12.35 1.94 24.71
CA TRP A 494 -12.36 0.91 23.67
C TRP A 494 -12.51 1.51 22.29
N THR A 495 -13.28 2.59 22.15
CA THR A 495 -13.38 3.33 20.89
C THR A 495 -12.04 3.97 20.51
N ASP A 496 -11.31 4.54 21.49
CA ASP A 496 -9.95 5.05 21.29
C ASP A 496 -8.98 3.92 20.88
N LYS A 497 -9.09 2.72 21.51
CA LYS A 497 -8.35 1.52 21.11
C LYS A 497 -8.67 1.12 19.66
N ASN A 498 -9.92 1.14 19.27
CA ASN A 498 -10.33 0.80 17.90
C ASN A 498 -9.75 1.79 16.85
N ILE A 499 -9.70 3.08 17.17
CA ILE A 499 -9.03 4.08 16.32
C ILE A 499 -7.53 3.80 16.26
N HIS A 500 -6.92 3.44 17.38
CA HIS A 500 -5.51 3.07 17.44
C HIS A 500 -5.20 1.81 16.60
N THR A 501 -6.05 0.78 16.66
CA THR A 501 -5.99 -0.41 15.81
C THR A 501 -6.03 -0.02 14.32
N ALA A 502 -6.98 0.85 13.94
CA ALA A 502 -7.11 1.32 12.57
C ALA A 502 -5.87 2.09 12.10
N LEU A 503 -5.30 2.96 12.93
CA LEU A 503 -4.10 3.73 12.62
C LEU A 503 -2.84 2.85 12.58
N GLY A 504 -2.73 1.84 13.45
CA GLY A 504 -1.64 0.87 13.42
C GLY A 504 -1.64 0.07 12.11
N SER A 505 -2.81 -0.43 11.70
CA SER A 505 -2.93 -1.12 10.40
C SER A 505 -2.79 -0.17 9.21
N TYR A 506 -3.20 1.09 9.35
CA TYR A 506 -2.97 2.13 8.33
C TYR A 506 -1.47 2.42 8.15
N ALA A 507 -0.68 2.45 9.24
CA ALA A 507 0.77 2.56 9.16
C ALA A 507 1.39 1.37 8.40
N GLU A 508 0.92 0.14 8.64
CA GLU A 508 1.35 -1.04 7.87
C GLU A 508 0.95 -0.96 6.39
N LEU A 509 -0.28 -0.54 6.08
CA LEU A 509 -0.73 -0.34 4.70
C LEU A 509 0.13 0.70 3.96
N LYS A 510 0.45 1.82 4.60
CA LYS A 510 1.32 2.85 4.02
C LYS A 510 2.75 2.35 3.85
N HIS A 511 3.25 1.63 4.83
CA HIS A 511 4.53 0.97 4.81
C HIS A 511 4.65 0.01 3.61
N ASP A 512 3.70 -0.90 3.41
CA ASP A 512 3.73 -1.89 2.33
C ASP A 512 3.49 -1.30 0.94
N SER A 513 2.94 -0.11 0.86
CA SER A 513 2.61 0.59 -0.37
C SER A 513 3.56 1.74 -0.74
N ILE A 514 4.55 2.06 0.09
CA ILE A 514 5.60 3.08 -0.19
C ILE A 514 6.55 2.69 -1.32
N LEU A 515 6.36 1.59 -1.93
CA LEU A 515 7.20 0.68 -2.65
C LEU A 515 7.91 -0.25 -1.65
N TYR A 516 7.13 -0.97 -0.87
CA TYR A 516 7.32 -2.26 -0.18
C TYR A 516 8.51 -2.44 0.79
N MET A 517 8.27 -2.90 2.02
CA MET A 517 9.28 -2.98 3.10
C MET A 517 9.45 -4.35 3.76
N LYS A 518 10.51 -4.54 4.50
CA LYS A 518 11.20 -5.73 5.01
C LYS A 518 11.14 -5.82 6.55
N GLN A 519 11.32 -6.85 7.29
CA GLN A 519 12.08 -8.10 7.53
C GLN A 519 11.73 -8.70 8.90
N SER A 520 12.13 -9.75 9.44
CA SER A 520 12.90 -10.96 9.53
C SER A 520 12.44 -11.96 10.61
N GLY A 521 13.03 -13.15 10.59
CA GLY A 521 12.68 -14.40 11.21
C GLY A 521 13.22 -14.80 12.58
N ALA A 522 12.72 -15.93 13.13
CA ALA A 522 13.31 -16.73 14.21
C ALA A 522 12.62 -18.10 14.43
N GLU A 523 13.25 -19.03 15.18
CA GLU A 523 13.06 -20.46 15.24
C GLU A 523 12.07 -20.99 16.29
N MET A 524 11.63 -22.28 16.10
CA MET A 524 10.66 -22.99 16.92
C MET A 524 11.23 -24.04 17.89
N GLY A 525 10.43 -24.36 18.95
CA GLY A 525 10.61 -25.54 19.79
C GLY A 525 9.28 -26.16 20.21
N GLY A 526 9.17 -27.49 20.20
CA GLY A 526 7.97 -28.24 20.56
C GLY A 526 7.97 -28.76 22.02
N GLY A 527 6.79 -28.83 22.65
CA GLY A 527 6.55 -29.28 24.00
C GLY A 527 5.32 -30.24 24.12
N PRO A 528 5.04 -30.81 25.31
CA PRO A 528 3.94 -31.74 25.51
C PRO A 528 2.55 -31.09 25.44
N GLU A 529 1.51 -31.88 25.21
CA GLU A 529 0.11 -31.40 25.08
C GLU A 529 -0.37 -30.74 26.39
N PRO A 530 -0.83 -29.46 26.33
CA PRO A 530 -1.29 -28.69 27.48
C PRO A 530 -2.80 -28.84 27.71
N ILE A 531 -3.25 -28.47 28.93
CA ILE A 531 -4.68 -28.24 29.22
C ILE A 531 -5.12 -26.96 28.49
N ILE A 532 -6.15 -27.05 27.66
CA ILE A 532 -6.59 -25.93 26.84
C ILE A 532 -7.56 -25.05 27.65
N PRO A 533 -7.23 -23.77 27.93
CA PRO A 533 -8.12 -22.81 28.57
C PRO A 533 -9.26 -22.39 27.63
N TYR A 534 -10.28 -21.68 28.14
CA TYR A 534 -11.21 -20.95 27.28
C TYR A 534 -10.50 -19.74 26.69
N ASN A 535 -10.56 -19.60 25.36
CA ASN A 535 -9.97 -18.48 24.63
C ASN A 535 -11.10 -17.57 24.09
N TYR A 536 -10.75 -16.36 23.64
CA TYR A 536 -11.72 -15.36 23.20
C TYR A 536 -11.21 -14.61 21.98
N VAL A 537 -12.12 -14.26 21.07
CA VAL A 537 -11.86 -13.43 19.91
C VAL A 537 -12.46 -12.05 20.13
N GLU A 538 -11.76 -10.96 19.81
CA GLU A 538 -12.35 -9.62 19.74
C GLU A 538 -13.47 -9.63 18.69
N PRO A 539 -14.76 -9.50 19.06
CA PRO A 539 -15.85 -9.79 18.13
C PRO A 539 -16.11 -8.63 17.16
N ASN A 540 -15.38 -8.61 16.06
CA ASN A 540 -15.59 -7.71 14.91
C ASN A 540 -15.81 -8.51 13.62
N VAL A 541 -17.03 -9.05 13.46
CA VAL A 541 -17.42 -9.95 12.35
C VAL A 541 -17.12 -9.35 10.99
N GLU A 542 -17.33 -8.03 10.83
CA GLU A 542 -17.14 -7.35 9.55
C GLU A 542 -15.68 -7.29 9.11
N VAL A 543 -14.75 -7.04 10.03
CA VAL A 543 -13.30 -7.01 9.71
C VAL A 543 -12.84 -8.38 9.25
N TYR A 544 -13.18 -9.45 9.99
CA TYR A 544 -12.78 -10.80 9.63
C TYR A 544 -13.40 -11.26 8.30
N ALA A 545 -14.67 -10.90 8.01
CA ALA A 545 -15.29 -11.17 6.73
C ALA A 545 -14.56 -10.48 5.56
N LYS A 546 -14.10 -9.24 5.75
CA LYS A 546 -13.34 -8.50 4.74
C LYS A 546 -11.95 -9.06 4.54
N LEU A 547 -11.22 -9.40 5.61
CA LEU A 547 -9.90 -10.01 5.53
C LEU A 547 -9.96 -11.39 4.87
N LYS A 548 -11.00 -12.19 5.17
CA LYS A 548 -11.26 -13.45 4.47
C LYS A 548 -11.45 -13.22 2.98
N TRP A 549 -12.34 -12.29 2.62
CA TRP A 549 -12.60 -11.95 1.23
C TRP A 549 -11.34 -11.45 0.52
N LEU A 550 -10.52 -10.63 1.17
CA LEU A 550 -9.24 -10.18 0.62
C LEU A 550 -8.33 -11.35 0.25
N ALA A 551 -8.20 -12.35 1.12
CA ALA A 551 -7.39 -13.54 0.85
C ALA A 551 -7.99 -14.39 -0.29
N GLU A 552 -9.32 -14.59 -0.31
CA GLU A 552 -10.03 -15.28 -1.38
C GLU A 552 -9.87 -14.55 -2.72
N ASN A 553 -10.02 -13.23 -2.73
CA ASN A 553 -9.87 -12.39 -3.92
C ASN A 553 -8.43 -12.42 -4.44
N THR A 554 -7.43 -12.29 -3.57
CA THR A 554 -6.02 -12.39 -3.95
C THR A 554 -5.73 -13.71 -4.64
N LYS A 555 -6.19 -14.83 -4.05
CA LYS A 555 -6.03 -16.17 -4.61
C LYS A 555 -6.65 -16.30 -6.00
N ALA A 556 -7.89 -15.87 -6.16
CA ALA A 556 -8.62 -15.94 -7.42
C ALA A 556 -7.96 -15.09 -8.53
N GLN A 557 -7.57 -13.85 -8.21
CA GLN A 557 -6.95 -12.95 -9.17
C GLN A 557 -5.56 -13.44 -9.62
N LEU A 558 -4.71 -13.90 -8.69
CA LEU A 558 -3.39 -14.44 -9.04
C LEU A 558 -3.51 -15.75 -9.84
N GLN A 559 -4.51 -16.59 -9.53
CA GLN A 559 -4.76 -17.81 -10.28
C GLN A 559 -5.19 -17.52 -11.72
N GLU A 560 -6.10 -16.58 -11.93
CA GLU A 560 -6.58 -16.17 -13.27
C GLU A 560 -5.44 -15.68 -14.15
N ARG A 561 -4.47 -14.97 -13.55
CA ARG A 561 -3.30 -14.44 -14.26
C ARG A 561 -2.13 -15.41 -14.37
N ASN A 562 -2.28 -16.67 -13.94
CA ASN A 562 -1.20 -17.67 -13.84
C ASN A 562 0.02 -17.18 -13.02
N MET A 563 -0.20 -16.30 -12.04
CA MET A 563 0.81 -15.77 -11.13
C MET A 563 0.76 -16.41 -9.74
N LEU A 564 -0.24 -17.26 -9.46
CA LEU A 564 -0.35 -17.96 -8.19
C LEU A 564 0.67 -19.09 -8.12
N LYS A 565 1.66 -18.96 -7.24
CA LYS A 565 2.57 -20.05 -6.88
C LYS A 565 1.90 -20.99 -5.88
N ASP A 566 2.21 -22.28 -5.91
CA ASP A 566 1.58 -23.31 -5.06
C ASP A 566 1.70 -22.96 -3.57
N GLU A 567 2.86 -22.47 -3.12
CA GLU A 567 3.12 -22.10 -1.74
C GLU A 567 2.30 -20.87 -1.30
N ILE A 568 2.15 -19.87 -2.17
CA ILE A 568 1.26 -18.72 -1.93
C ILE A 568 -0.19 -19.17 -1.82
N GLY A 569 -0.59 -20.13 -2.66
CA GLY A 569 -1.92 -20.75 -2.59
C GLY A 569 -2.18 -21.41 -1.24
N LEU A 570 -1.19 -22.13 -0.68
CA LEU A 570 -1.30 -22.76 0.64
C LEU A 570 -1.40 -21.73 1.78
N VAL A 571 -0.60 -20.66 1.73
CA VAL A 571 -0.65 -19.56 2.71
C VAL A 571 -2.03 -18.89 2.69
N LEU A 572 -2.56 -18.61 1.50
CA LEU A 572 -3.90 -18.02 1.36
C LEU A 572 -4.99 -18.93 1.94
N ASP A 573 -4.91 -20.24 1.73
CA ASP A 573 -5.85 -21.20 2.33
C ASP A 573 -5.79 -21.19 3.86
N GLN A 574 -4.59 -21.07 4.46
CA GLN A 574 -4.43 -20.95 5.91
C GLN A 574 -5.03 -19.64 6.42
N ILE A 575 -4.79 -18.51 5.75
CA ILE A 575 -5.34 -17.20 6.14
C ILE A 575 -6.88 -17.23 6.03
N ILE A 576 -7.44 -17.82 4.97
CA ILE A 576 -8.89 -17.96 4.79
C ILE A 576 -9.48 -18.78 5.95
N ASP A 577 -8.87 -19.92 6.33
CA ASP A 577 -9.33 -20.75 7.45
C ASP A 577 -9.24 -20.02 8.80
N ILE A 578 -8.15 -19.26 9.03
CA ILE A 578 -7.99 -18.44 10.23
C ILE A 578 -9.10 -17.39 10.29
N GLN A 579 -9.28 -16.58 9.26
CA GLN A 579 -10.27 -15.50 9.25
C GLN A 579 -11.71 -16.03 9.33
N ASP A 580 -12.00 -17.16 8.68
CA ASP A 580 -13.30 -17.84 8.79
C ASP A 580 -13.56 -18.31 10.23
N THR A 581 -12.55 -18.87 10.89
CA THR A 581 -12.62 -19.28 12.30
C THR A 581 -12.89 -18.10 13.22
N LEU A 582 -12.14 -16.99 13.08
CA LEU A 582 -12.32 -15.78 13.89
C LEU A 582 -13.70 -15.16 13.67
N MET A 583 -14.18 -15.09 12.42
CA MET A 583 -15.51 -14.61 12.09
C MET A 583 -16.62 -15.48 12.73
N ASN A 584 -16.53 -16.80 12.60
CA ASN A 584 -17.56 -17.72 13.11
C ASN A 584 -17.57 -17.76 14.64
N VAL A 585 -16.41 -17.73 15.29
CA VAL A 585 -16.31 -17.63 16.76
C VAL A 585 -16.89 -16.30 17.26
N SER A 586 -16.57 -15.17 16.61
CA SER A 586 -17.16 -13.87 16.95
C SER A 586 -18.68 -13.88 16.88
N VAL A 587 -19.29 -14.54 15.87
CA VAL A 587 -20.73 -14.70 15.77
C VAL A 587 -21.29 -15.49 16.96
N LYS A 588 -20.63 -16.57 17.38
CA LYS A 588 -21.02 -17.39 18.51
C LYS A 588 -20.93 -16.63 19.83
N GLU A 589 -19.83 -15.91 20.06
CA GLU A 589 -19.63 -15.09 21.25
C GLU A 589 -20.70 -13.99 21.37
N LEU A 590 -21.00 -13.29 20.27
CA LEU A 590 -22.04 -12.26 20.24
C LEU A 590 -23.46 -12.81 20.42
N THR A 591 -23.69 -14.09 20.13
CA THR A 591 -25.00 -14.74 20.23
C THR A 591 -25.14 -15.72 21.42
N ASN A 592 -24.17 -15.69 22.36
CA ASN A 592 -24.09 -16.60 23.52
C ASN A 592 -24.17 -18.10 23.13
N GLN A 593 -23.51 -18.46 22.03
CA GLN A 593 -23.38 -19.86 21.60
C GLN A 593 -22.00 -20.39 22.03
N ASP A 594 -21.97 -21.67 22.40
CA ASP A 594 -20.72 -22.33 22.75
C ASP A 594 -19.82 -22.48 21.53
N ILE A 595 -18.52 -22.21 21.71
CA ILE A 595 -17.49 -22.58 20.73
C ILE A 595 -17.16 -24.06 20.86
N THR A 596 -16.86 -24.72 19.76
CA THR A 596 -16.46 -26.14 19.78
C THR A 596 -15.04 -26.32 20.31
N ASP A 597 -14.69 -27.54 20.77
CA ASP A 597 -13.32 -27.85 21.20
C ASP A 597 -12.31 -27.65 20.04
N GLU A 598 -12.70 -27.91 18.80
CA GLU A 598 -11.86 -27.68 17.62
C GLU A 598 -11.59 -26.18 17.39
N GLU A 599 -12.63 -25.35 17.45
CA GLU A 599 -12.47 -23.89 17.36
C GLU A 599 -11.59 -23.37 18.51
N ASN A 600 -11.87 -23.79 19.76
CA ASN A 600 -11.06 -23.37 20.91
C ASN A 600 -9.59 -23.82 20.78
N LEU A 601 -9.32 -25.00 20.22
CA LEU A 601 -7.97 -25.47 19.94
C LEU A 601 -7.27 -24.60 18.88
N LYS A 602 -7.98 -24.19 17.81
CA LYS A 602 -7.44 -23.27 16.80
C LYS A 602 -7.09 -21.91 17.42
N LEU A 603 -7.98 -21.36 18.28
CA LEU A 603 -7.70 -20.12 18.99
C LEU A 603 -6.47 -20.25 19.88
N TYR A 604 -6.35 -21.33 20.63
CA TYR A 604 -5.21 -21.58 21.50
C TYR A 604 -3.89 -21.68 20.73
N ARG A 605 -3.91 -22.24 19.52
CA ARG A 605 -2.76 -22.39 18.62
C ARG A 605 -2.56 -21.22 17.67
N TYR A 606 -3.28 -20.12 17.86
CA TYR A 606 -3.29 -18.98 16.94
C TYR A 606 -1.90 -18.43 16.62
N GLY A 607 -1.03 -18.25 17.64
CA GLY A 607 0.35 -17.83 17.45
C GLY A 607 1.12 -18.76 16.49
N GLY A 608 1.03 -20.08 16.72
CA GLY A 608 1.68 -21.07 15.87
C GLY A 608 1.10 -21.18 14.45
N LEU A 609 -0.19 -20.82 14.26
CA LEU A 609 -0.78 -20.73 12.91
C LEU A 609 -0.19 -19.54 12.14
N ILE A 610 -0.01 -18.39 12.78
CA ILE A 610 0.67 -17.23 12.18
C ILE A 610 2.13 -17.56 11.87
N ASP A 611 2.83 -18.21 12.80
CA ASP A 611 4.22 -18.62 12.60
C ASP A 611 4.38 -19.57 11.41
N SER A 612 3.42 -20.49 11.20
CA SER A 612 3.40 -21.35 10.00
C SER A 612 3.29 -20.56 8.69
N VAL A 613 2.45 -19.53 8.64
CA VAL A 613 2.36 -18.60 7.49
C VAL A 613 3.69 -17.91 7.26
N ILE A 614 4.28 -17.35 8.32
CA ILE A 614 5.58 -16.67 8.29
C ILE A 614 6.67 -17.58 7.73
N GLN A 615 6.77 -18.80 8.23
CA GLN A 615 7.80 -19.77 7.79
C GLN A 615 7.70 -20.14 6.31
N ILE A 616 6.48 -20.34 5.79
CA ILE A 616 6.29 -20.64 4.38
C ILE A 616 6.73 -19.43 3.53
N MET A 617 6.32 -18.23 3.88
CA MET A 617 6.71 -17.00 3.17
C MET A 617 8.23 -16.79 3.23
N GLN A 618 8.82 -16.91 4.40
CA GLN A 618 10.25 -16.75 4.62
C GLN A 618 11.09 -17.75 3.80
N MET A 619 10.73 -19.03 3.80
CA MET A 619 11.45 -20.03 3.00
C MET A 619 11.41 -19.73 1.50
N ASN A 620 10.32 -19.15 0.99
CA ASN A 620 10.20 -18.81 -0.42
C ASN A 620 11.03 -17.58 -0.79
N LEU A 621 11.07 -16.57 0.07
CA LEU A 621 11.91 -15.39 -0.10
C LEU A 621 13.41 -15.75 -0.05
N MET A 622 13.83 -16.57 0.92
CA MET A 622 15.21 -17.04 1.04
C MET A 622 15.67 -17.88 -0.17
N ARG A 623 14.78 -18.61 -0.84
CA ARG A 623 15.11 -19.32 -2.10
C ARG A 623 15.39 -18.37 -3.27
N ASN A 624 14.99 -17.12 -3.17
CA ASN A 624 15.26 -16.05 -4.12
C ASN A 624 16.32 -15.08 -3.59
N ASP A 625 17.19 -15.53 -2.69
CA ASP A 625 18.30 -14.79 -2.08
C ASP A 625 17.88 -13.46 -1.42
N VAL A 626 16.60 -13.35 -1.00
CA VAL A 626 16.09 -12.21 -0.26
C VAL A 626 16.36 -12.40 1.23
N ASP A 627 17.09 -11.46 1.82
CA ASP A 627 17.26 -11.41 3.26
C ASP A 627 15.90 -11.12 3.93
N THR A 628 15.50 -12.01 4.82
CA THR A 628 14.24 -11.91 5.60
C THR A 628 14.49 -11.56 7.07
N SER A 629 15.71 -11.09 7.41
CA SER A 629 16.17 -10.89 8.79
C SER A 629 15.40 -9.84 9.61
N ASN A 630 14.57 -8.97 9.04
CA ASN A 630 13.71 -7.98 9.71
C ASN A 630 12.23 -8.04 9.30
N ASP A 631 11.81 -8.99 8.48
CA ASP A 631 10.40 -9.20 8.17
C ASP A 631 9.63 -9.62 9.44
N PHE A 632 8.31 -9.44 9.42
CA PHE A 632 7.42 -9.99 10.45
C PHE A 632 7.50 -9.32 11.85
N THR A 633 8.18 -8.18 11.99
CA THR A 633 8.11 -7.33 13.21
C THR A 633 6.99 -6.30 13.07
N THR A 634 6.43 -5.85 14.19
CA THR A 634 5.50 -4.70 14.20
C THR A 634 6.22 -3.36 14.10
N ALA A 635 7.53 -3.30 14.37
CA ALA A 635 8.29 -2.05 14.42
C ALA A 635 8.64 -1.56 13.00
N LEU A 636 7.68 -0.91 12.36
CA LEU A 636 7.69 -0.45 10.97
C LEU A 636 7.36 1.04 10.90
N ILE A 637 7.89 1.75 9.88
CA ILE A 637 7.74 3.19 9.68
C ILE A 637 7.42 3.53 8.22
N ALA A 638 6.65 4.58 7.99
CA ALA A 638 6.31 5.08 6.66
C ALA A 638 6.21 6.60 6.64
N ASP A 639 6.81 7.24 5.64
CA ASP A 639 6.59 8.64 5.33
C ASP A 639 5.28 8.81 4.53
N VAL A 640 4.33 9.58 5.05
CA VAL A 640 3.00 9.73 4.45
C VAL A 640 2.71 11.11 3.91
N SER A 641 3.53 12.10 4.26
CA SER A 641 3.42 13.46 3.73
C SER A 641 4.77 14.16 3.75
N THR A 642 5.11 14.82 2.64
CA THR A 642 6.34 15.61 2.50
C THR A 642 6.01 17.09 2.47
N ILE A 643 6.69 17.88 3.30
CA ILE A 643 6.62 19.32 3.32
C ILE A 643 7.91 19.87 2.73
N ALA A 644 7.81 20.50 1.55
CA ALA A 644 8.95 21.13 0.90
C ALA A 644 9.59 22.22 1.77
N PRO A 645 10.88 22.54 1.59
CA PRO A 645 11.56 23.62 2.31
C PRO A 645 10.77 24.92 2.29
N ASN A 646 10.57 25.53 3.47
CA ASN A 646 9.86 26.79 3.66
C ASN A 646 10.40 27.54 4.89
N ASP A 647 9.84 28.71 5.22
CA ASP A 647 10.31 29.52 6.35
C ASP A 647 10.19 28.84 7.72
N LEU A 648 9.23 27.92 7.89
CA LEU A 648 9.04 27.14 9.13
C LEU A 648 9.94 25.89 9.15
N PHE A 649 10.13 25.28 8.01
CA PHE A 649 10.95 24.08 7.81
C PHE A 649 12.00 24.32 6.73
N PRO A 650 13.14 24.97 7.05
CA PRO A 650 14.14 25.36 6.04
C PRO A 650 14.78 24.21 5.26
N LYS A 651 14.75 23.00 5.81
CA LYS A 651 15.22 21.77 5.14
C LYS A 651 14.08 20.93 4.55
N GLY A 652 12.81 21.36 4.72
CA GLY A 652 11.66 20.49 4.56
C GLY A 652 11.46 19.62 5.80
N THR A 653 10.41 18.80 5.78
CA THR A 653 10.15 17.81 6.83
C THR A 653 9.20 16.73 6.30
N TYR A 654 9.20 15.58 6.94
CA TYR A 654 8.40 14.42 6.60
C TYR A 654 7.49 14.05 7.76
N LEU A 655 6.22 13.78 7.46
CA LEU A 655 5.32 13.17 8.44
C LEU A 655 5.52 11.67 8.39
N GLU A 656 6.03 11.14 9.49
CA GLU A 656 6.23 9.71 9.68
C GLU A 656 5.09 9.13 10.51
N ILE A 657 4.56 7.99 10.07
CA ILE A 657 3.67 7.14 10.87
C ILE A 657 4.27 5.75 11.00
N GLY A 658 4.14 5.13 12.16
CA GLY A 658 4.72 3.80 12.35
C GLY A 658 4.16 3.08 13.56
N ASN A 659 4.51 1.80 13.65
CA ASN A 659 4.28 0.99 14.83
C ASN A 659 5.62 0.71 15.53
N GLY A 660 5.59 0.68 16.87
CA GLY A 660 6.72 0.19 17.67
C GLY A 660 6.55 -1.28 18.05
N LEU A 661 7.26 -1.72 19.08
CA LEU A 661 7.09 -3.05 19.65
C LEU A 661 5.64 -3.25 20.15
N PRO A 662 5.06 -4.47 20.05
CA PRO A 662 3.65 -4.68 20.36
C PRO A 662 3.33 -4.41 21.83
N CYS A 663 2.19 -3.74 22.07
CA CYS A 663 1.60 -3.57 23.39
C CYS A 663 0.86 -4.84 23.81
N GLU A 664 0.73 -5.04 25.12
CA GLU A 664 -0.06 -6.12 25.69
C GLU A 664 -1.44 -5.62 26.12
N ILE A 665 -2.47 -6.40 25.84
CA ILE A 665 -3.83 -6.13 26.36
C ILE A 665 -4.27 -7.30 27.23
N TYR A 666 -4.91 -6.96 28.37
CA TYR A 666 -5.59 -7.92 29.22
C TYR A 666 -7.07 -7.57 29.27
N VAL A 667 -7.93 -8.53 28.92
CA VAL A 667 -9.37 -8.33 28.74
C VAL A 667 -10.14 -9.30 29.61
N VAL A 668 -11.18 -8.82 30.29
CA VAL A 668 -12.11 -9.67 31.05
C VAL A 668 -13.14 -10.23 30.08
N CYS A 669 -13.07 -11.53 29.86
CA CYS A 669 -13.94 -12.29 28.96
C CYS A 669 -14.93 -13.14 29.76
N GLN A 670 -16.07 -13.49 29.10
CA GLN A 670 -17.05 -14.41 29.66
C GLN A 670 -17.42 -15.46 28.61
N THR A 671 -17.22 -16.74 28.95
CA THR A 671 -17.61 -17.90 28.12
C THR A 671 -18.18 -18.98 29.00
N ASN A 672 -19.29 -19.60 28.60
CA ASN A 672 -19.96 -20.67 29.34
C ASN A 672 -20.25 -20.31 30.82
N GLY A 673 -20.63 -19.06 31.07
CA GLY A 673 -20.94 -18.54 32.40
C GLY A 673 -19.73 -18.34 33.33
N LYS A 674 -18.50 -18.57 32.84
CA LYS A 674 -17.24 -18.30 33.57
C LYS A 674 -16.63 -17.00 33.07
N THR A 675 -16.21 -16.17 34.04
CA THR A 675 -15.49 -14.91 33.78
C THR A 675 -14.01 -15.11 34.07
N TYR A 676 -13.16 -14.69 33.14
CA TYR A 676 -11.71 -14.87 33.21
C TYR A 676 -10.96 -13.72 32.53
N LEU A 677 -9.66 -13.61 32.82
CA LEU A 677 -8.78 -12.64 32.19
C LEU A 677 -7.99 -13.33 31.05
N ALA A 678 -8.05 -12.77 29.84
CA ALA A 678 -7.31 -13.24 28.68
C ALA A 678 -6.29 -12.20 28.22
N ARG A 679 -5.17 -12.65 27.65
CA ARG A 679 -4.07 -11.82 27.16
C ARG A 679 -4.05 -11.78 25.64
N GLY A 680 -3.84 -10.58 25.07
CA GLY A 680 -3.68 -10.36 23.64
C GLY A 680 -2.59 -9.36 23.32
N ALA A 681 -2.43 -9.06 22.03
CA ALA A 681 -1.46 -8.12 21.49
C ALA A 681 -2.14 -6.98 20.76
N LEU A 682 -1.57 -5.77 20.80
CA LEU A 682 -2.02 -4.59 20.08
C LEU A 682 -0.86 -3.96 19.33
N PHE A 683 -1.17 -3.21 18.29
CA PHE A 683 -0.26 -2.25 17.71
C PHE A 683 0.26 -1.25 18.73
N ASN A 684 1.28 -0.50 18.35
CA ASN A 684 1.91 0.53 19.17
C ASN A 684 2.21 1.74 18.28
N TYR A 685 1.14 2.44 17.90
CA TYR A 685 1.15 3.50 16.89
C TYR A 685 1.91 4.75 17.33
N TYR A 686 2.67 5.33 16.39
CA TYR A 686 3.39 6.60 16.48
C TYR A 686 3.08 7.49 15.27
N GLU A 687 3.09 8.81 15.49
CA GLU A 687 2.96 9.84 14.46
C GLU A 687 3.80 11.04 14.87
N PHE A 688 4.76 11.44 14.03
CA PHE A 688 5.69 12.52 14.35
C PHE A 688 6.35 13.10 13.10
N LEU A 689 7.07 14.23 13.26
CA LEU A 689 7.83 14.86 12.18
C LEU A 689 9.30 14.47 12.26
N SER A 690 9.88 14.15 11.10
CA SER A 690 11.30 13.86 10.90
C SER A 690 11.92 14.86 9.92
N ASP A 691 13.20 15.14 10.06
CA ASP A 691 13.99 15.94 9.10
C ASP A 691 14.56 15.12 7.94
N LYS A 692 14.34 13.83 7.94
CA LYS A 692 14.66 12.88 6.87
C LYS A 692 13.62 11.76 6.80
N ARG A 693 13.59 11.04 5.68
CA ARG A 693 12.84 9.79 5.57
C ARG A 693 13.56 8.71 6.36
N LEU A 694 12.84 8.07 7.29
CA LEU A 694 13.41 7.03 8.13
C LEU A 694 13.38 5.67 7.44
N THR A 695 14.46 4.91 7.61
CA THR A 695 14.48 3.48 7.33
C THR A 695 13.90 2.69 8.51
N ASN A 696 13.48 1.45 8.29
CA ASN A 696 13.04 0.58 9.38
C ASN A 696 14.12 0.37 10.44
N HIS A 697 15.38 0.25 10.02
CA HIS A 697 16.50 0.07 10.94
C HIS A 697 16.65 1.26 11.88
N GLU A 698 16.61 2.49 11.34
CA GLU A 698 16.66 3.72 12.14
C GLU A 698 15.48 3.81 13.09
N TRP A 699 14.27 3.49 12.60
CA TRP A 699 13.06 3.45 13.42
C TRP A 699 13.14 2.41 14.53
N GLN A 700 13.53 1.18 14.23
CA GLN A 700 13.69 0.10 15.20
C GLN A 700 14.64 0.51 16.32
N THR A 701 15.75 1.18 15.99
CA THR A 701 16.68 1.73 17.00
C THR A 701 15.98 2.76 17.90
N LEU A 702 15.17 3.65 17.34
CA LEU A 702 14.42 4.65 18.10
C LEU A 702 13.40 4.03 19.06
N VAL A 703 12.78 2.90 18.71
CA VAL A 703 11.81 2.20 19.57
C VAL A 703 12.42 1.12 20.47
N GLY A 704 13.75 1.05 20.57
CA GLY A 704 14.45 0.22 21.53
C GLY A 704 14.88 -1.15 21.02
N VAL A 705 14.92 -1.36 19.71
CA VAL A 705 15.48 -2.56 19.07
C VAL A 705 16.91 -2.27 18.66
N LYS A 706 17.86 -3.07 19.10
CA LYS A 706 19.26 -2.97 18.72
C LYS A 706 19.67 -4.18 17.89
N ARG A 707 20.36 -3.92 16.79
CA ARG A 707 21.06 -4.96 16.01
C ARG A 707 22.52 -5.02 16.42
N MET A 708 23.06 -6.23 16.47
CA MET A 708 24.46 -6.48 16.79
C MET A 708 25.07 -7.43 15.75
N ALA A 709 26.27 -7.14 15.32
CA ALA A 709 27.07 -8.04 14.52
C ALA A 709 27.44 -9.28 15.37
N MET A 710 27.31 -10.46 14.76
CA MET A 710 27.72 -11.73 15.39
C MET A 710 29.06 -12.16 14.79
N VAL A 711 30.14 -11.88 15.52
CA VAL A 711 31.52 -12.19 15.12
C VAL A 711 31.92 -13.53 15.74
N TYR A 712 32.50 -14.43 14.93
CA TYR A 712 32.96 -15.72 15.42
C TYR A 712 34.26 -15.59 16.22
N ASP A 713 34.21 -15.91 17.52
CA ASP A 713 35.37 -15.97 18.40
C ASP A 713 35.98 -17.36 18.35
N GLU A 714 37.10 -17.50 17.61
CA GLU A 714 37.77 -18.78 17.43
C GLU A 714 38.32 -19.37 18.73
N GLU A 715 38.68 -18.54 19.74
CA GLU A 715 39.17 -19.03 21.02
C GLU A 715 38.10 -19.69 21.86
N LYS A 716 36.85 -19.13 21.78
CA LYS A 716 35.70 -19.63 22.53
C LYS A 716 34.84 -20.61 21.72
N ASN A 717 35.04 -20.67 20.39
CA ASN A 717 34.25 -21.46 19.45
C ASN A 717 32.75 -21.11 19.52
N ILE A 718 32.42 -19.81 19.62
CA ILE A 718 31.05 -19.27 19.66
C ILE A 718 30.99 -17.94 18.93
N HIS A 719 29.80 -17.55 18.47
CA HIS A 719 29.56 -16.19 18.02
C HIS A 719 29.37 -15.26 19.23
N VAL A 720 30.01 -14.10 19.18
CA VAL A 720 29.88 -13.05 20.20
C VAL A 720 29.26 -11.82 19.60
N PRO A 721 28.29 -11.18 20.27
CA PRO A 721 27.68 -9.96 19.76
C PRO A 721 28.63 -8.77 19.91
N MET A 722 28.74 -7.97 18.84
CA MET A 722 29.48 -6.70 18.82
C MET A 722 28.61 -5.59 18.22
N ASP A 723 28.79 -4.37 18.67
CA ASP A 723 28.06 -3.23 18.10
C ASP A 723 28.53 -2.96 16.66
N ILE A 724 27.58 -2.72 15.77
CA ILE A 724 27.85 -2.37 14.35
C ILE A 724 28.14 -0.86 14.24
N TYR A 725 27.56 -0.07 15.14
CA TYR A 725 27.67 1.39 15.17
C TYR A 725 28.19 1.86 16.52
N ASP A 726 28.94 2.98 16.54
CA ASP A 726 29.37 3.63 17.78
C ASP A 726 28.24 4.47 18.43
N GLU A 727 28.54 5.12 19.58
CA GLU A 727 27.58 5.97 20.30
C GLU A 727 27.13 7.19 19.49
N ASP A 728 27.89 7.60 18.50
CA ASP A 728 27.60 8.74 17.60
C ASP A 728 26.85 8.29 16.34
N GLY A 729 26.59 6.99 16.15
CA GLY A 729 25.88 6.40 15.00
C GLY A 729 26.77 6.15 13.79
N ASN A 730 28.10 6.24 13.92
CA ASN A 730 29.01 5.89 12.84
C ASN A 730 29.21 4.36 12.80
N ARG A 731 29.22 3.78 11.60
CA ARG A 731 29.48 2.36 11.43
C ARG A 731 30.94 2.04 11.82
N ILE A 732 31.10 1.04 12.69
CA ILE A 732 32.39 0.60 13.23
C ILE A 732 32.79 -0.81 12.81
N LEU A 733 31.89 -1.56 12.18
CA LEU A 733 32.17 -2.88 11.61
C LEU A 733 31.68 -2.91 10.16
N GLU A 734 32.55 -3.31 9.24
CA GLU A 734 32.19 -3.55 7.84
C GLU A 734 31.52 -4.92 7.67
N GLU A 735 30.80 -5.14 6.58
CA GLU A 735 30.00 -6.36 6.35
C GLU A 735 30.85 -7.64 6.24
N ASP A 736 32.11 -7.53 5.89
CA ASP A 736 33.09 -8.62 5.82
C ASP A 736 33.80 -8.92 7.16
N GLU A 737 33.50 -8.13 8.20
CA GLU A 737 34.12 -8.30 9.54
C GLU A 737 33.26 -9.14 10.49
N TYR A 738 32.02 -9.52 10.10
CA TYR A 738 31.13 -10.36 10.90
C TYR A 738 30.39 -11.41 10.08
N ASP A 739 29.94 -12.48 10.72
CA ASP A 739 29.31 -13.61 10.04
C ASP A 739 27.83 -13.36 9.74
N PHE A 740 27.11 -12.68 10.64
CA PHE A 740 25.70 -12.29 10.47
C PHE A 740 25.28 -11.26 11.52
N GLU A 741 24.18 -10.57 11.25
CA GLU A 741 23.55 -9.67 12.22
C GLU A 741 22.50 -10.42 13.04
N ASN A 742 22.33 -10.02 14.31
CA ASN A 742 21.25 -10.50 15.16
C ASN A 742 20.47 -9.33 15.78
N ILE A 743 19.17 -9.46 15.87
CA ILE A 743 18.30 -8.45 16.48
C ILE A 743 18.20 -8.71 17.97
N MET A 744 18.50 -7.67 18.76
CA MET A 744 18.37 -7.69 20.22
C MET A 744 17.42 -6.58 20.69
N ILE A 745 16.43 -6.95 21.47
CA ILE A 745 15.60 -5.97 22.19
C ILE A 745 16.31 -5.64 23.49
N ILE A 746 16.59 -4.34 23.70
CA ILE A 746 17.36 -3.89 24.90
C ILE A 746 16.56 -2.97 25.85
N GLY A 747 15.37 -2.55 25.48
CA GLY A 747 14.52 -1.68 26.28
C GLY A 747 14.26 -0.32 25.65
N PRO A 748 13.58 0.61 26.38
CA PRO A 748 13.24 1.91 25.82
C PRO A 748 14.49 2.70 25.45
N SER A 749 14.50 3.25 24.23
CA SER A 749 15.55 4.14 23.74
C SER A 749 15.54 5.47 24.52
N GLU A 750 16.70 6.05 24.79
CA GLU A 750 16.82 7.41 25.36
C GLU A 750 16.30 8.48 24.37
N ASN A 751 16.33 8.18 23.08
CA ASN A 751 15.88 9.05 21.99
C ASN A 751 14.46 8.70 21.50
N MET A 752 13.65 8.02 22.30
CA MET A 752 12.31 7.57 21.91
C MET A 752 11.43 8.76 21.54
N VAL A 753 10.78 8.65 20.38
CA VAL A 753 9.82 9.65 19.90
C VAL A 753 8.56 9.62 20.77
N PRO A 754 7.97 10.78 21.10
CA PRO A 754 6.73 10.82 21.86
C PRO A 754 5.57 10.22 21.07
N LYS A 755 4.70 9.47 21.77
CA LYS A 755 3.43 8.99 21.20
C LYS A 755 2.42 10.12 21.08
N PRO A 756 1.41 9.99 20.19
CA PRO A 756 0.27 10.87 20.18
C PRO A 756 -0.40 10.92 21.56
N ALA A 757 -0.58 12.11 22.12
CA ALA A 757 -1.03 12.29 23.50
C ALA A 757 -2.41 11.65 23.79
N TRP A 758 -3.28 11.55 22.80
CA TRP A 758 -4.60 10.92 22.96
C TRP A 758 -4.54 9.42 23.30
N THR A 759 -3.42 8.74 22.96
CA THR A 759 -3.24 7.31 23.30
C THR A 759 -3.13 7.05 24.81
N GLU A 760 -2.83 8.08 25.60
CA GLU A 760 -2.79 7.99 27.07
C GLU A 760 -4.18 7.73 27.69
N SER A 761 -5.27 7.94 26.95
CA SER A 761 -6.64 7.67 27.41
C SER A 761 -6.87 6.20 27.77
N PHE A 762 -6.22 5.26 27.05
CA PHE A 762 -6.43 3.82 27.19
C PHE A 762 -5.14 3.01 27.43
N ILE A 763 -3.95 3.53 27.07
CA ILE A 763 -2.66 2.87 27.36
C ILE A 763 -2.16 3.31 28.74
N SER A 764 -1.93 2.34 29.63
CA SER A 764 -1.34 2.59 30.93
C SER A 764 0.03 3.27 30.82
N GLN A 765 0.21 4.38 31.52
CA GLN A 765 1.50 5.08 31.56
C GLN A 765 2.49 4.47 32.54
N GLU A 766 2.05 3.50 33.34
CA GLU A 766 2.88 2.78 34.29
C GLU A 766 3.70 1.68 33.61
N GLU A 767 4.79 1.28 34.21
CA GLU A 767 5.68 0.24 33.73
C GLU A 767 4.95 -1.11 33.67
N ASN A 768 5.18 -1.88 32.60
CA ASN A 768 4.69 -3.24 32.49
C ASN A 768 5.59 -4.18 33.27
N LYS A 769 5.04 -4.75 34.38
CA LYS A 769 5.69 -5.75 35.24
C LYS A 769 4.85 -7.01 35.39
N VAL A 770 3.88 -7.18 34.49
CA VAL A 770 2.94 -8.31 34.60
C VAL A 770 3.63 -9.59 34.15
N THR A 771 3.44 -10.63 34.97
CA THR A 771 3.96 -11.98 34.73
C THR A 771 2.85 -13.01 34.82
N ILE A 772 2.93 -14.07 34.02
CA ILE A 772 2.02 -15.21 34.05
C ILE A 772 2.67 -16.31 34.90
N LYS A 773 1.98 -16.72 35.97
CA LYS A 773 2.45 -17.76 36.87
C LYS A 773 2.13 -19.15 36.34
N ASP A 774 3.01 -20.11 36.61
CA ASP A 774 2.79 -21.54 36.38
C ASP A 774 1.81 -22.11 37.43
N ILE A 775 0.52 -21.94 37.19
CA ILE A 775 -0.54 -22.55 37.99
C ILE A 775 -1.60 -23.15 37.08
N SER A 776 -1.95 -24.41 37.29
CA SER A 776 -3.04 -25.04 36.58
C SER A 776 -4.39 -24.54 37.10
N ILE A 777 -5.26 -24.15 36.19
CA ILE A 777 -6.63 -23.69 36.46
C ILE A 777 -7.61 -24.80 36.06
N SER A 778 -8.63 -25.06 36.89
CA SER A 778 -9.71 -25.95 36.50
C SER A 778 -10.69 -25.18 35.61
N TRP A 779 -10.78 -25.58 34.37
CA TRP A 779 -11.70 -25.06 33.36
C TRP A 779 -13.00 -25.86 33.24
N GLU A 780 -13.17 -26.95 34.05
CA GLU A 780 -14.39 -27.76 34.14
C GLU A 780 -15.56 -27.04 34.80
#